data_647f52fdd4de02831df5646af2902a26
#
_entry.id   647f52fdd4de02831df5646af2902a26
#
_cell.length_a   1.000
_cell.length_b   1.000
_cell.length_c   1.000
_cell.angle_alpha   90.00
_cell.angle_beta   90.00
_cell.angle_gamma   90.00
#
_symmetry.space_group_name_H-M   'P 1'
#
loop_
_entity.id
_entity.type
_entity.pdbx_description
1 polymer ?
#
loop_
_entity_poly.entity_id
_entity_poly.type
_entity_poly.pdbx_seq_one_letter_code
_entity_poly.pdbx_strand_id
1 'polypeptide(L)'
;MITLSVNSLSLSIGIKEILTDISFSVEEGDRLGIVGVNGSGKSTLLRLLCGKLSPDSGEIYIAKDRTVGMMEQNDAFDTAVRDDTVLSHMYGAVPELCRLEAKLAELEAALQSADESEAARIYGEFTRTNERFISAGGLEYKSRCRSLLRGLGFEDSMLEMKVGSLSGGQRTRLELARLLFREPDILMLDEPTNHLDTKTMIWLEGHLSAYKKTLIVVSHDRYFLDKVTNKTLDIEHHHAALYKCAYTEFVKRKEEKRKSDMKRWELQQKEIARLEAYIEQQRRWNRERNIIAAESREKAIERMEKVERPKDAPKAISFSFGAAGESGNDVLSVKNLSMSFGEKQVFSNVSFEVKKREHLFIAGSNGCGKSTLLKILLGKLCQTGGKAEFGYNVHIGYYDQANQQLDEHKTVLDELWDAYPAATQTQIRSTLAAFMFRGDDILKEVSVLSGGERARLTLAKLIMSKMNVLILDEPTNHLDIPSREALEAALAEFDGTIIAVSHDRYFTRRLATRIICLDAPFASYTDFDDYEMSLEGKKPDGTAAKDGTSPAAAASGGIPAVQSAAGGKEAYLQRKADASQRRREAAYRRKVEAEIAGLEAELANITDELFGDAATDYVRAGELDDRRITVEDRLMQLYEEQESFSVADDMEE
;
A
#
# COMPACT_ATOMS: atom_id res chain seq x y z
N MET A 1 -18.50 -16.72 -13.53
CA MET A 1 -17.85 -17.71 -14.43
C MET A 1 -16.34 -17.51 -14.31
N ILE A 2 -15.53 -18.62 -14.29
CA ILE A 2 -14.07 -18.49 -14.22
C ILE A 2 -13.56 -17.90 -15.53
N THR A 3 -12.88 -16.76 -15.45
CA THR A 3 -12.32 -16.06 -16.61
C THR A 3 -10.85 -16.40 -16.82
N LEU A 4 -10.11 -16.63 -15.71
CA LEU A 4 -8.72 -17.00 -15.71
C LEU A 4 -8.45 -18.01 -14.59
N SER A 5 -7.71 -19.07 -14.87
CA SER A 5 -7.28 -20.07 -13.89
C SER A 5 -5.82 -20.41 -14.10
N VAL A 6 -5.10 -20.51 -12.99
CA VAL A 6 -3.68 -20.86 -12.94
C VAL A 6 -3.53 -22.09 -12.06
N ASN A 7 -2.86 -23.14 -12.56
CA ASN A 7 -2.67 -24.40 -11.87
C ASN A 7 -1.19 -24.74 -11.77
N SER A 8 -0.67 -24.87 -10.56
CA SER A 8 0.71 -25.30 -10.23
C SER A 8 1.80 -24.63 -11.07
N LEU A 9 1.66 -23.31 -11.26
CA LEU A 9 2.54 -22.52 -12.10
C LEU A 9 3.90 -22.31 -11.42
N SER A 10 4.97 -22.67 -12.12
CA SER A 10 6.34 -22.44 -11.65
C SER A 10 7.20 -21.81 -12.74
N LEU A 11 8.10 -20.92 -12.34
CA LEU A 11 9.07 -20.26 -13.22
C LEU A 11 10.37 -19.99 -12.49
N SER A 12 11.50 -20.33 -13.15
CA SER A 12 12.85 -20.01 -12.70
C SER A 12 13.58 -19.21 -13.78
N ILE A 13 14.41 -18.28 -13.38
CA ILE A 13 15.29 -17.55 -14.31
C ILE A 13 16.74 -17.86 -13.96
N GLY A 14 17.38 -18.68 -14.80
CA GLY A 14 18.69 -19.26 -14.52
C GLY A 14 18.63 -20.21 -13.32
N ILE A 15 19.35 -19.90 -12.24
CA ILE A 15 19.36 -20.73 -11.02
C ILE A 15 18.33 -20.22 -9.98
N LYS A 16 17.77 -19.05 -10.22
CA LYS A 16 16.87 -18.40 -9.24
C LYS A 16 15.42 -18.80 -9.50
N GLU A 17 14.80 -19.46 -8.54
CA GLU A 17 13.35 -19.66 -8.51
C GLU A 17 12.65 -18.32 -8.28
N ILE A 18 11.66 -18.01 -9.12
CA ILE A 18 10.87 -16.79 -9.04
C ILE A 18 9.47 -17.08 -8.51
N LEU A 19 8.82 -18.10 -9.07
CA LEU A 19 7.47 -18.52 -8.70
C LEU A 19 7.47 -20.05 -8.58
N THR A 20 6.83 -20.57 -7.53
CA THR A 20 6.78 -22.01 -7.24
C THR A 20 5.37 -22.43 -6.86
N ASP A 21 4.79 -23.38 -7.63
CA ASP A 21 3.48 -24.00 -7.39
C ASP A 21 2.35 -23.01 -7.10
N ILE A 22 2.20 -22.00 -7.97
CA ILE A 22 1.16 -20.99 -7.83
C ILE A 22 -0.14 -21.48 -8.45
N SER A 23 -1.20 -21.48 -7.65
CA SER A 23 -2.54 -21.89 -8.08
C SER A 23 -3.60 -20.90 -7.58
N PHE A 24 -4.38 -20.32 -8.49
CA PHE A 24 -5.50 -19.44 -8.16
C PHE A 24 -6.49 -19.33 -9.33
N SER A 25 -7.68 -18.82 -9.05
CA SER A 25 -8.70 -18.56 -10.07
C SER A 25 -9.33 -17.18 -9.90
N VAL A 26 -9.66 -16.58 -11.03
CA VAL A 26 -10.29 -15.25 -11.12
C VAL A 26 -11.61 -15.40 -11.87
N GLU A 27 -12.68 -14.89 -11.30
CA GLU A 27 -14.02 -14.92 -11.88
C GLU A 27 -14.32 -13.63 -12.64
N GLU A 28 -15.37 -13.67 -13.44
CA GLU A 28 -15.83 -12.49 -14.20
C GLU A 28 -16.28 -11.38 -13.25
N GLY A 29 -15.74 -10.16 -13.45
CA GLY A 29 -16.00 -9.02 -12.59
C GLY A 29 -15.14 -8.96 -11.32
N ASP A 30 -14.25 -9.93 -11.10
CA ASP A 30 -13.27 -9.84 -10.02
C ASP A 30 -12.26 -8.73 -10.26
N ARG A 31 -11.88 -8.07 -9.17
CA ARG A 31 -10.81 -7.07 -9.15
C ARG A 31 -9.73 -7.55 -8.20
N LEU A 32 -8.71 -8.18 -8.78
CA LEU A 32 -7.61 -8.81 -8.07
C LEU A 32 -6.44 -7.85 -7.91
N GLY A 33 -6.05 -7.54 -6.67
CA GLY A 33 -4.80 -6.87 -6.33
C GLY A 33 -3.68 -7.87 -6.10
N ILE A 34 -2.54 -7.71 -6.75
CA ILE A 34 -1.35 -8.54 -6.53
C ILE A 34 -0.37 -7.73 -5.67
N VAL A 35 -0.01 -8.27 -4.52
CA VAL A 35 0.90 -7.64 -3.56
C VAL A 35 2.10 -8.54 -3.27
N GLY A 36 3.17 -7.96 -2.75
CA GLY A 36 4.41 -8.66 -2.41
C GLY A 36 5.61 -7.70 -2.43
N VAL A 37 6.73 -8.12 -1.86
CA VAL A 37 7.97 -7.33 -1.84
C VAL A 37 8.55 -7.12 -3.24
N ASN A 38 9.43 -6.14 -3.41
CA ASN A 38 10.11 -5.93 -4.69
C ASN A 38 10.95 -7.18 -5.05
N GLY A 39 10.85 -7.60 -6.32
CA GLY A 39 11.53 -8.80 -6.80
C GLY A 39 10.81 -10.12 -6.46
N SER A 40 9.60 -10.10 -5.89
CA SER A 40 8.81 -11.33 -5.61
C SER A 40 8.18 -11.98 -6.84
N GLY A 41 8.34 -11.39 -8.04
CA GLY A 41 7.80 -11.96 -9.28
C GLY A 41 6.43 -11.42 -9.72
N LYS A 42 5.93 -10.30 -9.16
CA LYS A 42 4.63 -9.70 -9.51
C LYS A 42 4.49 -9.41 -11.01
N SER A 43 5.39 -8.60 -11.56
CA SER A 43 5.41 -8.26 -13.00
C SER A 43 5.67 -9.49 -13.88
N THR A 44 6.47 -10.45 -13.38
CA THR A 44 6.73 -11.71 -14.07
C THR A 44 5.45 -12.55 -14.17
N LEU A 45 4.67 -12.60 -13.08
CA LEU A 45 3.36 -13.27 -13.09
C LEU A 45 2.42 -12.62 -14.12
N LEU A 46 2.33 -11.30 -14.19
CA LEU A 46 1.52 -10.62 -15.21
C LEU A 46 1.95 -10.97 -16.63
N ARG A 47 3.27 -11.03 -16.89
CA ARG A 47 3.80 -11.42 -18.21
C ARG A 47 3.48 -12.86 -18.58
N LEU A 48 3.50 -13.78 -17.61
CA LEU A 48 3.06 -15.17 -17.79
C LEU A 48 1.57 -15.24 -18.13
N LEU A 49 0.72 -14.50 -17.39
CA LEU A 49 -0.72 -14.45 -17.62
C LEU A 49 -1.09 -13.89 -19.00
N CYS A 50 -0.29 -12.96 -19.53
CA CYS A 50 -0.46 -12.40 -20.88
C CYS A 50 0.14 -13.27 -21.99
N GLY A 51 0.81 -14.38 -21.65
CA GLY A 51 1.50 -15.22 -22.63
C GLY A 51 2.78 -14.61 -23.23
N LYS A 52 3.31 -13.52 -22.64
CA LYS A 52 4.61 -12.94 -23.04
C LYS A 52 5.80 -13.76 -22.57
N LEU A 53 5.61 -14.57 -21.52
CA LEU A 53 6.56 -15.55 -21.02
C LEU A 53 5.91 -16.92 -20.95
N SER A 54 6.72 -17.98 -21.14
CA SER A 54 6.27 -19.36 -20.96
C SER A 54 6.69 -19.86 -19.58
N PRO A 55 5.83 -20.56 -18.82
CA PRO A 55 6.19 -21.16 -17.55
C PRO A 55 7.09 -22.39 -17.76
N ASP A 56 7.87 -22.74 -16.73
CA ASP A 56 8.63 -24.00 -16.70
C ASP A 56 7.72 -25.20 -16.44
N SER A 57 6.70 -25.02 -15.60
CA SER A 57 5.67 -26.02 -15.33
C SER A 57 4.34 -25.36 -14.95
N GLY A 58 3.26 -26.14 -15.01
CA GLY A 58 1.91 -25.67 -14.73
C GLY A 58 1.19 -25.15 -15.97
N GLU A 59 -0.06 -24.77 -15.80
CA GLU A 59 -0.95 -24.36 -16.89
C GLU A 59 -1.69 -23.07 -16.55
N ILE A 60 -1.84 -22.22 -17.57
CA ILE A 60 -2.64 -21.00 -17.51
C ILE A 60 -3.82 -21.18 -18.47
N TYR A 61 -5.01 -21.09 -17.95
CA TYR A 61 -6.24 -21.14 -18.73
C TYR A 61 -6.94 -19.78 -18.74
N ILE A 62 -7.19 -19.26 -19.93
CA ILE A 62 -8.02 -18.07 -20.16
C ILE A 62 -9.27 -18.51 -20.91
N ALA A 63 -10.44 -18.07 -20.48
CA ALA A 63 -11.71 -18.41 -21.11
C ALA A 63 -11.70 -17.98 -22.59
N LYS A 64 -12.26 -18.84 -23.44
CA LYS A 64 -12.28 -18.65 -24.90
C LYS A 64 -12.96 -17.33 -25.27
N ASP A 65 -12.48 -16.70 -26.34
CA ASP A 65 -13.01 -15.44 -26.90
C ASP A 65 -12.93 -14.21 -25.96
N ARG A 66 -12.08 -14.25 -24.91
CA ARG A 66 -11.82 -13.11 -24.02
C ARG A 66 -10.59 -12.32 -24.48
N THR A 67 -10.74 -11.01 -24.53
CA THR A 67 -9.65 -10.08 -24.87
C THR A 67 -8.84 -9.75 -23.64
N VAL A 68 -7.50 -9.81 -23.75
CA VAL A 68 -6.56 -9.45 -22.69
C VAL A 68 -5.87 -8.15 -23.07
N GLY A 69 -5.80 -7.22 -22.13
CA GLY A 69 -5.04 -5.99 -22.27
C GLY A 69 -4.10 -5.83 -21.09
N MET A 70 -2.82 -5.56 -21.36
CA MET A 70 -1.80 -5.37 -20.32
C MET A 70 -1.06 -4.06 -20.54
N MET A 71 -0.79 -3.35 -19.46
CA MET A 71 0.13 -2.22 -19.37
C MET A 71 1.33 -2.64 -18.52
N GLU A 72 2.52 -2.54 -19.08
CA GLU A 72 3.79 -2.75 -18.37
C GLU A 72 4.40 -1.43 -17.90
N GLN A 73 5.19 -1.51 -16.83
CA GLN A 73 5.86 -0.34 -16.26
C GLN A 73 6.83 0.35 -17.23
N ASN A 74 7.43 -0.40 -18.16
CA ASN A 74 8.45 0.07 -19.10
C ASN A 74 8.11 -0.34 -20.54
N ASP A 75 6.88 -0.16 -21.00
CA ASP A 75 6.59 -0.37 -22.42
C ASP A 75 7.42 0.62 -23.27
N ALA A 76 8.40 0.07 -23.99
CA ALA A 76 9.19 0.83 -24.94
C ALA A 76 8.24 1.35 -26.03
N PHE A 77 8.07 2.65 -26.06
CA PHE A 77 7.24 3.31 -27.07
C PHE A 77 7.77 2.97 -28.47
N ASP A 78 6.91 2.41 -29.30
CA ASP A 78 7.26 2.10 -30.67
C ASP A 78 7.67 3.40 -31.41
N THR A 79 8.87 3.40 -31.96
CA THR A 79 9.40 4.57 -32.69
C THR A 79 8.55 4.97 -33.90
N ALA A 80 7.75 4.05 -34.43
CA ALA A 80 6.83 4.29 -35.54
C ALA A 80 5.66 5.24 -35.20
N VAL A 81 5.32 5.39 -33.92
CA VAL A 81 4.13 6.17 -33.45
C VAL A 81 4.48 7.62 -33.11
N ARG A 82 5.77 8.03 -33.24
CA ARG A 82 6.22 9.37 -32.80
C ARG A 82 5.56 10.53 -33.54
N ASP A 83 5.11 10.33 -34.79
CA ASP A 83 4.52 11.38 -35.62
C ASP A 83 3.00 11.47 -35.49
N ASP A 84 2.35 10.50 -34.87
CA ASP A 84 0.89 10.52 -34.61
C ASP A 84 0.54 11.62 -33.61
N THR A 85 -0.66 12.21 -33.78
CA THR A 85 -1.24 13.04 -32.72
C THR A 85 -1.81 12.18 -31.60
N VAL A 86 -1.96 12.77 -30.40
CA VAL A 86 -2.57 12.09 -29.24
C VAL A 86 -3.93 11.50 -29.61
N LEU A 87 -4.80 12.24 -30.32
CA LEU A 87 -6.11 11.76 -30.77
C LEU A 87 -5.99 10.63 -31.79
N SER A 88 -5.12 10.77 -32.79
CA SER A 88 -4.91 9.73 -33.80
C SER A 88 -4.45 8.42 -33.17
N HIS A 89 -3.52 8.51 -32.23
CA HIS A 89 -3.02 7.36 -31.48
C HIS A 89 -4.13 6.66 -30.65
N MET A 90 -5.00 7.44 -30.01
CA MET A 90 -6.15 6.93 -29.29
C MET A 90 -7.16 6.22 -30.21
N TYR A 91 -7.51 6.83 -31.34
CA TYR A 91 -8.46 6.23 -32.30
C TYR A 91 -7.90 4.94 -32.92
N GLY A 92 -6.58 4.82 -33.04
CA GLY A 92 -5.92 3.59 -33.42
C GLY A 92 -6.16 2.41 -32.49
N ALA A 93 -6.68 2.64 -31.27
CA ALA A 93 -7.08 1.57 -30.35
C ALA A 93 -8.40 0.87 -30.75
N VAL A 94 -9.25 1.53 -31.55
CA VAL A 94 -10.56 1.04 -31.98
C VAL A 94 -10.69 1.11 -33.54
N PRO A 95 -9.82 0.38 -34.26
CA PRO A 95 -9.72 0.52 -35.72
C PRO A 95 -11.02 0.14 -36.45
N GLU A 96 -11.84 -0.72 -35.87
CA GLU A 96 -13.12 -1.13 -36.45
C GLU A 96 -14.11 0.04 -36.51
N LEU A 97 -14.23 0.82 -35.42
CA LEU A 97 -15.08 2.01 -35.37
C LEU A 97 -14.62 3.07 -36.38
N CYS A 98 -13.31 3.29 -36.48
CA CYS A 98 -12.77 4.24 -37.45
C CYS A 98 -13.03 3.80 -38.90
N ARG A 99 -12.95 2.50 -39.20
CA ARG A 99 -13.27 1.95 -40.53
C ARG A 99 -14.76 2.10 -40.84
N LEU A 100 -15.63 1.82 -39.89
CA LEU A 100 -17.07 1.99 -40.07
C LEU A 100 -17.46 3.45 -40.30
N GLU A 101 -16.83 4.37 -39.54
CA GLU A 101 -17.05 5.81 -39.71
C GLU A 101 -16.59 6.30 -41.11
N ALA A 102 -15.37 5.89 -41.52
CA ALA A 102 -14.86 6.21 -42.87
C ALA A 102 -15.76 5.67 -43.97
N LYS A 103 -16.23 4.40 -43.82
CA LYS A 103 -17.15 3.78 -44.78
C LYS A 103 -18.50 4.49 -44.83
N LEU A 104 -19.05 4.96 -43.69
CA LEU A 104 -20.27 5.76 -43.66
C LEU A 104 -20.11 7.09 -44.42
N ALA A 105 -18.97 7.78 -44.22
CA ALA A 105 -18.66 8.99 -44.95
C ALA A 105 -18.51 8.76 -46.48
N GLU A 106 -17.91 7.66 -46.88
CA GLU A 106 -17.80 7.26 -48.29
C GLU A 106 -19.21 6.98 -48.90
N LEU A 107 -20.06 6.24 -48.19
CA LEU A 107 -21.41 5.91 -48.63
C LEU A 107 -22.28 7.15 -48.68
N GLU A 108 -22.13 8.11 -47.75
CA GLU A 108 -22.83 9.39 -47.73
C GLU A 108 -22.43 10.25 -48.95
N ALA A 109 -21.14 10.31 -49.26
CA ALA A 109 -20.66 11.00 -50.46
C ALA A 109 -21.16 10.34 -51.76
N ALA A 110 -21.18 9.00 -51.81
CA ALA A 110 -21.69 8.24 -52.95
C ALA A 110 -23.20 8.45 -53.16
N LEU A 111 -23.99 8.57 -52.08
CA LEU A 111 -25.42 8.87 -52.15
C LEU A 111 -25.72 10.23 -52.79
N GLN A 112 -24.84 11.23 -52.60
CA GLN A 112 -25.00 12.56 -53.19
C GLN A 112 -24.79 12.59 -54.72
N SER A 113 -24.07 11.59 -55.27
CA SER A 113 -23.72 11.51 -56.68
C SER A 113 -24.43 10.36 -57.45
N ALA A 114 -25.24 9.54 -56.77
CA ALA A 114 -25.84 8.33 -57.32
C ALA A 114 -27.13 8.58 -58.06
N ASP A 115 -27.39 7.80 -59.13
CA ASP A 115 -28.68 7.73 -59.83
C ASP A 115 -29.72 6.99 -58.98
N GLU A 116 -31.02 7.17 -59.27
CA GLU A 116 -32.15 6.65 -58.48
C GLU A 116 -32.10 5.12 -58.25
N SER A 117 -31.58 4.33 -59.21
CA SER A 117 -31.42 2.90 -59.10
C SER A 117 -30.23 2.45 -58.24
N GLU A 118 -29.13 3.23 -58.21
CA GLU A 118 -27.95 3.00 -57.36
C GLU A 118 -28.17 3.52 -55.94
N ALA A 119 -28.88 4.62 -55.79
CA ALA A 119 -29.18 5.23 -54.49
C ALA A 119 -29.89 4.27 -53.54
N ALA A 120 -30.85 3.46 -54.00
CA ALA A 120 -31.53 2.47 -53.17
C ALA A 120 -30.60 1.38 -52.63
N ARG A 121 -29.60 0.93 -53.41
CA ARG A 121 -28.62 -0.06 -53.00
C ARG A 121 -27.64 0.52 -51.97
N ILE A 122 -27.13 1.72 -52.28
CA ILE A 122 -26.18 2.42 -51.39
C ILE A 122 -26.86 2.76 -50.07
N TYR A 123 -28.13 3.20 -50.09
CA TYR A 123 -28.91 3.45 -48.88
C TYR A 123 -29.09 2.21 -48.00
N GLY A 124 -29.33 1.04 -48.62
CA GLY A 124 -29.39 -0.24 -47.89
C GLY A 124 -28.06 -0.62 -47.23
N GLU A 125 -26.90 -0.35 -47.88
CA GLU A 125 -25.58 -0.55 -47.30
C GLU A 125 -25.27 0.46 -46.22
N PHE A 126 -25.62 1.72 -46.40
CA PHE A 126 -25.47 2.77 -45.40
C PHE A 126 -26.24 2.42 -44.11
N THR A 127 -27.52 2.03 -44.25
CA THR A 127 -28.34 1.65 -43.08
C THR A 127 -27.71 0.51 -42.29
N ARG A 128 -27.28 -0.58 -42.94
CA ARG A 128 -26.63 -1.70 -42.28
C ARG A 128 -25.29 -1.31 -41.60
N THR A 129 -24.50 -0.47 -42.27
CA THR A 129 -23.22 0.00 -41.74
C THR A 129 -23.45 0.92 -40.55
N ASN A 130 -24.45 1.79 -40.62
CA ASN A 130 -24.84 2.70 -39.54
C ASN A 130 -25.38 1.93 -38.31
N GLU A 131 -26.22 0.91 -38.51
CA GLU A 131 -26.66 0.04 -37.42
C GLU A 131 -25.48 -0.66 -36.72
N ARG A 132 -24.50 -1.15 -37.50
CA ARG A 132 -23.27 -1.72 -36.94
C ARG A 132 -22.45 -0.68 -36.19
N PHE A 133 -22.29 0.50 -36.72
CA PHE A 133 -21.57 1.60 -36.09
C PHE A 133 -22.22 2.01 -34.76
N ILE A 134 -23.55 2.15 -34.74
CA ILE A 134 -24.31 2.48 -33.52
C ILE A 134 -24.20 1.35 -32.49
N SER A 135 -24.39 0.08 -32.90
CA SER A 135 -24.30 -1.08 -31.99
C SER A 135 -22.90 -1.28 -31.42
N ALA A 136 -21.85 -0.88 -32.12
CA ALA A 136 -20.48 -0.88 -31.65
C ALA A 136 -20.10 0.32 -30.77
N GLY A 137 -21.07 1.25 -30.48
CA GLY A 137 -20.83 2.43 -29.64
C GLY A 137 -20.21 3.62 -30.40
N GLY A 138 -20.40 3.66 -31.73
CA GLY A 138 -19.83 4.69 -32.61
C GLY A 138 -20.29 6.12 -32.33
N LEU A 139 -21.46 6.31 -31.73
CA LEU A 139 -21.96 7.67 -31.41
C LEU A 139 -21.19 8.30 -30.24
N GLU A 140 -20.69 7.49 -29.31
CA GLU A 140 -20.10 7.97 -28.06
C GLU A 140 -18.57 7.86 -28.01
N TYR A 141 -17.93 7.10 -28.93
CA TYR A 141 -16.52 6.78 -28.80
C TYR A 141 -15.61 8.02 -28.78
N LYS A 142 -15.93 9.09 -29.54
CA LYS A 142 -15.14 10.34 -29.56
C LYS A 142 -15.25 11.11 -28.25
N SER A 143 -16.46 11.18 -27.67
CA SER A 143 -16.68 11.84 -26.38
C SER A 143 -16.05 11.03 -25.24
N ARG A 144 -16.16 9.70 -25.28
CA ARG A 144 -15.50 8.79 -24.33
C ARG A 144 -13.98 8.90 -24.40
N CYS A 145 -13.39 8.95 -25.59
CA CYS A 145 -11.97 9.19 -25.78
C CYS A 145 -11.50 10.49 -25.10
N ARG A 146 -12.18 11.61 -25.36
CA ARG A 146 -11.86 12.90 -24.74
C ARG A 146 -12.04 12.89 -23.23
N SER A 147 -13.09 12.24 -22.73
CA SER A 147 -13.33 12.10 -21.28
C SER A 147 -12.20 11.32 -20.58
N LEU A 148 -11.73 10.22 -21.17
CA LEU A 148 -10.60 9.44 -20.67
C LEU A 148 -9.31 10.26 -20.66
N LEU A 149 -9.01 10.97 -21.74
CA LEU A 149 -7.82 11.82 -21.83
C LEU A 149 -7.83 12.94 -20.79
N ARG A 150 -8.96 13.66 -20.64
CA ARG A 150 -9.13 14.70 -19.61
C ARG A 150 -9.00 14.13 -18.20
N GLY A 151 -9.58 12.97 -17.94
CA GLY A 151 -9.48 12.28 -16.65
C GLY A 151 -8.04 11.89 -16.28
N LEU A 152 -7.22 11.56 -17.28
CA LEU A 152 -5.80 11.27 -17.13
C LEU A 152 -4.90 12.51 -17.25
N GLY A 153 -5.47 13.71 -17.17
CA GLY A 153 -4.74 14.98 -17.08
C GLY A 153 -4.20 15.51 -18.41
N PHE A 154 -4.83 15.14 -19.55
CA PHE A 154 -4.55 15.78 -20.83
C PHE A 154 -5.49 16.96 -21.04
N GLU A 155 -4.90 18.13 -21.25
CA GLU A 155 -5.65 19.33 -21.63
C GLU A 155 -6.04 19.30 -23.11
N ASP A 156 -7.08 20.04 -23.49
CA ASP A 156 -7.53 20.10 -24.88
C ASP A 156 -6.44 20.61 -25.84
N SER A 157 -5.54 21.47 -25.35
CA SER A 157 -4.37 21.97 -26.09
C SER A 157 -3.36 20.87 -26.47
N MET A 158 -3.35 19.76 -25.70
CA MET A 158 -2.41 18.63 -25.89
C MET A 158 -2.94 17.59 -26.87
N LEU A 159 -4.24 17.61 -27.21
CA LEU A 159 -4.87 16.56 -28.01
C LEU A 159 -4.32 16.47 -29.44
N GLU A 160 -3.90 17.60 -30.02
CA GLU A 160 -3.30 17.70 -31.37
C GLU A 160 -1.75 17.63 -31.34
N MET A 161 -1.15 17.50 -30.14
CA MET A 161 0.30 17.40 -30.05
C MET A 161 0.77 16.03 -30.56
N LYS A 162 2.00 16.02 -31.14
CA LYS A 162 2.65 14.76 -31.54
C LYS A 162 3.03 13.96 -30.31
N VAL A 163 2.79 12.65 -30.34
CA VAL A 163 3.15 11.72 -29.28
C VAL A 163 4.65 11.77 -28.97
N GLY A 164 5.49 11.99 -29.97
CA GLY A 164 6.93 12.14 -29.81
C GLY A 164 7.37 13.31 -28.92
N SER A 165 6.54 14.37 -28.80
CA SER A 165 6.84 15.56 -27.98
C SER A 165 6.43 15.39 -26.50
N LEU A 166 5.71 14.33 -26.15
CA LEU A 166 5.26 14.06 -24.80
C LEU A 166 6.43 13.62 -23.89
N SER A 167 6.36 14.00 -22.61
CA SER A 167 7.26 13.46 -21.58
C SER A 167 7.02 11.97 -21.34
N GLY A 168 7.99 11.26 -20.72
CA GLY A 168 7.83 9.83 -20.39
C GLY A 168 6.55 9.54 -19.60
N GLY A 169 6.29 10.29 -18.53
CA GLY A 169 5.07 10.10 -17.74
C GLY A 169 3.76 10.44 -18.49
N GLN A 170 3.81 11.40 -19.45
CA GLN A 170 2.66 11.66 -20.32
C GLN A 170 2.40 10.52 -21.30
N ARG A 171 3.45 9.91 -21.83
CA ARG A 171 3.33 8.74 -22.71
C ARG A 171 2.73 7.55 -21.96
N THR A 172 3.21 7.26 -20.76
CA THR A 172 2.64 6.18 -19.91
C THR A 172 1.16 6.41 -19.64
N ARG A 173 0.75 7.66 -19.35
CA ARG A 173 -0.67 8.01 -19.17
C ARG A 173 -1.48 7.87 -20.46
N LEU A 174 -0.89 8.17 -21.62
CA LEU A 174 -1.54 7.99 -22.91
C LEU A 174 -1.78 6.50 -23.23
N GLU A 175 -0.81 5.62 -22.95
CA GLU A 175 -0.99 4.18 -23.11
C GLU A 175 -2.03 3.62 -22.15
N LEU A 176 -2.07 4.10 -20.91
CA LEU A 176 -3.14 3.77 -19.98
C LEU A 176 -4.52 4.20 -20.54
N ALA A 177 -4.62 5.44 -21.06
CA ALA A 177 -5.85 5.93 -21.69
C ALA A 177 -6.29 5.03 -22.85
N ARG A 178 -5.34 4.67 -23.70
CA ARG A 178 -5.56 3.80 -24.86
C ARG A 178 -6.03 2.41 -24.47
N LEU A 179 -5.45 1.84 -23.43
CA LEU A 179 -5.83 0.53 -22.91
C LEU A 179 -7.24 0.57 -22.30
N LEU A 180 -7.55 1.59 -21.49
CA LEU A 180 -8.88 1.79 -20.92
C LEU A 180 -9.94 2.05 -22.02
N PHE A 181 -9.55 2.72 -23.10
CA PHE A 181 -10.44 2.99 -24.22
C PHE A 181 -10.84 1.72 -24.99
N ARG A 182 -9.95 0.72 -25.07
CA ARG A 182 -10.22 -0.61 -25.66
C ARG A 182 -11.18 -1.47 -24.84
N GLU A 183 -11.27 -1.22 -23.54
CA GLU A 183 -12.08 -2.02 -22.59
C GLU A 183 -11.91 -3.54 -22.72
N PRO A 184 -10.71 -4.10 -22.57
CA PRO A 184 -10.48 -5.53 -22.67
C PRO A 184 -11.29 -6.31 -21.61
N ASP A 185 -11.59 -7.60 -21.85
CA ASP A 185 -12.33 -8.44 -20.90
C ASP A 185 -11.50 -8.74 -19.64
N ILE A 186 -10.18 -8.83 -19.79
CA ILE A 186 -9.22 -8.92 -18.69
C ILE A 186 -8.24 -7.77 -18.83
N LEU A 187 -8.32 -6.82 -17.91
CA LEU A 187 -7.42 -5.67 -17.82
C LEU A 187 -6.34 -5.95 -16.80
N MET A 188 -5.08 -5.91 -17.22
CA MET A 188 -3.90 -6.11 -16.36
C MET A 188 -3.06 -4.84 -16.29
N LEU A 189 -2.81 -4.34 -15.09
CA LEU A 189 -2.08 -3.09 -14.86
C LEU A 189 -0.91 -3.33 -13.91
N ASP A 190 0.30 -2.97 -14.35
CA ASP A 190 1.51 -3.02 -13.53
C ASP A 190 1.88 -1.61 -13.08
N GLU A 191 1.71 -1.31 -11.79
CA GLU A 191 1.96 -0.02 -11.14
C GLU A 191 1.31 1.19 -11.87
N PRO A 192 -0.02 1.18 -12.11
CA PRO A 192 -0.68 2.23 -12.87
C PRO A 192 -0.71 3.60 -12.16
N THR A 193 -0.46 3.63 -10.86
CA THR A 193 -0.43 4.85 -10.03
C THR A 193 0.87 5.62 -10.15
N ASN A 194 1.95 5.02 -10.68
CA ASN A 194 3.23 5.69 -10.85
C ASN A 194 3.10 6.89 -11.80
N HIS A 195 3.70 8.01 -11.44
CA HIS A 195 3.68 9.28 -12.19
C HIS A 195 2.31 9.96 -12.33
N LEU A 196 1.29 9.51 -11.56
CA LEU A 196 0.01 10.18 -11.48
C LEU A 196 0.01 11.18 -10.31
N ASP A 197 -0.61 12.33 -10.51
CA ASP A 197 -0.92 13.24 -9.41
C ASP A 197 -2.21 12.80 -8.68
N THR A 198 -2.44 13.34 -7.50
CA THR A 198 -3.55 12.94 -6.63
C THR A 198 -4.91 13.07 -7.33
N LYS A 199 -5.11 14.13 -8.13
CA LYS A 199 -6.36 14.35 -8.87
C LYS A 199 -6.61 13.27 -9.92
N THR A 200 -5.59 12.96 -10.72
CA THR A 200 -5.65 11.89 -11.74
C THR A 200 -5.83 10.51 -11.09
N MET A 201 -5.20 10.26 -9.93
CA MET A 201 -5.39 9.02 -9.16
C MET A 201 -6.84 8.85 -8.70
N ILE A 202 -7.45 9.87 -8.09
CA ILE A 202 -8.85 9.84 -7.65
C ILE A 202 -9.78 9.50 -8.82
N TRP A 203 -9.55 10.13 -9.98
CA TRP A 203 -10.32 9.85 -11.19
C TRP A 203 -10.13 8.40 -11.67
N LEU A 204 -8.89 7.90 -11.71
CA LEU A 204 -8.58 6.52 -12.13
C LEU A 204 -9.23 5.49 -11.20
N GLU A 205 -9.20 5.72 -9.89
CA GLU A 205 -9.89 4.88 -8.90
C GLU A 205 -11.38 4.80 -9.15
N GLY A 206 -12.03 5.95 -9.37
CA GLY A 206 -13.45 6.00 -9.72
C GLY A 206 -13.75 5.21 -10.98
N HIS A 207 -12.92 5.36 -12.01
CA HIS A 207 -13.09 4.66 -13.29
C HIS A 207 -12.90 3.14 -13.15
N LEU A 208 -11.82 2.69 -12.46
CA LEU A 208 -11.54 1.27 -12.27
C LEU A 208 -12.49 0.60 -11.27
N SER A 209 -12.98 1.32 -10.27
CA SER A 209 -14.02 0.80 -9.36
C SER A 209 -15.36 0.56 -10.08
N ALA A 210 -15.64 1.34 -11.13
CA ALA A 210 -16.80 1.17 -11.98
C ALA A 210 -16.60 0.14 -13.12
N TYR A 211 -15.38 -0.38 -13.29
CA TYR A 211 -15.05 -1.35 -14.34
C TYR A 211 -15.77 -2.67 -14.10
N LYS A 212 -16.64 -3.07 -15.02
CA LYS A 212 -17.54 -4.23 -14.86
C LYS A 212 -16.89 -5.57 -15.23
N LYS A 213 -15.78 -5.52 -15.95
CA LYS A 213 -15.04 -6.70 -16.39
C LYS A 213 -13.93 -7.06 -15.40
N THR A 214 -13.14 -8.08 -15.69
CA THR A 214 -12.09 -8.55 -14.80
C THR A 214 -10.89 -7.60 -14.80
N LEU A 215 -10.43 -7.22 -13.60
CA LEU A 215 -9.26 -6.39 -13.38
C LEU A 215 -8.21 -7.14 -12.56
N ILE A 216 -6.96 -7.11 -13.01
CA ILE A 216 -5.81 -7.58 -12.26
C ILE A 216 -4.82 -6.42 -12.16
N VAL A 217 -4.46 -6.02 -10.94
CA VAL A 217 -3.59 -4.87 -10.73
C VAL A 217 -2.47 -5.19 -9.76
N VAL A 218 -1.25 -4.82 -10.13
CA VAL A 218 -0.09 -4.76 -9.23
C VAL A 218 0.04 -3.31 -8.79
N SER A 219 0.03 -3.05 -7.49
CA SER A 219 0.30 -1.71 -6.96
C SER A 219 0.92 -1.76 -5.57
N HIS A 220 1.72 -0.74 -5.27
CA HIS A 220 2.24 -0.44 -3.95
C HIS A 220 1.46 0.66 -3.23
N ASP A 221 0.41 1.19 -3.84
CA ASP A 221 -0.51 2.15 -3.22
C ASP A 221 -1.63 1.39 -2.48
N ARG A 222 -1.54 1.41 -1.14
CA ARG A 222 -2.50 0.73 -0.25
C ARG A 222 -3.92 1.28 -0.38
N TYR A 223 -4.05 2.60 -0.52
CA TYR A 223 -5.34 3.27 -0.64
C TYR A 223 -6.03 2.94 -1.98
N PHE A 224 -5.23 2.92 -3.06
CA PHE A 224 -5.70 2.50 -4.37
C PHE A 224 -6.20 1.05 -4.36
N LEU A 225 -5.42 0.13 -3.75
CA LEU A 225 -5.82 -1.28 -3.63
C LEU A 225 -7.12 -1.43 -2.86
N ASP A 226 -7.30 -0.73 -1.75
CA ASP A 226 -8.53 -0.81 -0.95
C ASP A 226 -9.77 -0.32 -1.70
N LYS A 227 -9.64 0.75 -2.50
CA LYS A 227 -10.78 1.29 -3.27
C LYS A 227 -11.12 0.45 -4.51
N VAL A 228 -10.11 -0.10 -5.17
CA VAL A 228 -10.28 -0.70 -6.50
C VAL A 228 -10.46 -2.20 -6.43
N THR A 229 -9.84 -2.91 -5.48
CA THR A 229 -9.80 -4.38 -5.47
C THR A 229 -10.80 -5.00 -4.49
N ASN A 230 -11.25 -6.23 -4.78
CA ASN A 230 -12.09 -7.05 -3.92
C ASN A 230 -11.45 -8.39 -3.54
N LYS A 231 -10.34 -8.75 -4.17
CA LYS A 231 -9.51 -9.91 -3.87
C LYS A 231 -8.04 -9.49 -3.84
N THR A 232 -7.25 -10.12 -2.99
CA THR A 232 -5.81 -9.86 -2.87
C THR A 232 -5.03 -11.15 -3.03
N LEU A 233 -4.06 -11.17 -3.94
CA LEU A 233 -3.09 -12.25 -4.12
C LEU A 233 -1.76 -11.81 -3.52
N ASP A 234 -1.34 -12.45 -2.45
CA ASP A 234 -0.07 -12.17 -1.78
C ASP A 234 1.00 -13.12 -2.30
N ILE A 235 2.09 -12.56 -2.85
CA ILE A 235 3.25 -13.33 -3.32
C ILE A 235 4.37 -13.18 -2.32
N GLU A 236 4.64 -14.25 -1.57
CA GLU A 236 5.68 -14.30 -0.56
C GLU A 236 6.48 -15.61 -0.67
N HIS A 237 7.81 -15.52 -0.60
CA HIS A 237 8.71 -16.69 -0.66
C HIS A 237 8.43 -17.62 -1.86
N HIS A 238 8.21 -17.05 -3.03
CA HIS A 238 7.93 -17.74 -4.30
C HIS A 238 6.53 -18.39 -4.39
N HIS A 239 5.74 -18.42 -3.32
CA HIS A 239 4.37 -18.92 -3.29
C HIS A 239 3.34 -17.81 -3.32
N ALA A 240 2.12 -18.12 -3.72
CA ALA A 240 1.02 -17.18 -3.73
C ALA A 240 -0.14 -17.67 -2.87
N ALA A 241 -0.76 -16.74 -2.14
CA ALA A 241 -1.97 -17.00 -1.36
C ALA A 241 -3.08 -16.02 -1.75
N LEU A 242 -4.26 -16.55 -2.11
CA LEU A 242 -5.42 -15.75 -2.50
C LEU A 242 -6.32 -15.47 -1.29
N TYR A 243 -6.60 -14.20 -1.05
CA TYR A 243 -7.54 -13.72 -0.03
C TYR A 243 -8.74 -13.05 -0.71
N LYS A 244 -9.96 -13.44 -0.29
CA LYS A 244 -11.22 -12.87 -0.81
C LYS A 244 -11.60 -11.61 -0.02
N CYS A 245 -10.76 -10.62 -0.02
CA CYS A 245 -10.96 -9.33 0.65
C CYS A 245 -10.03 -8.26 0.05
N ALA A 246 -10.34 -6.98 0.32
CA ALA A 246 -9.50 -5.85 -0.02
C ALA A 246 -8.22 -5.81 0.83
N TYR A 247 -7.30 -4.88 0.50
CA TYR A 247 -5.94 -4.86 1.06
C TYR A 247 -5.91 -4.72 2.59
N THR A 248 -6.63 -3.76 3.16
CA THR A 248 -6.60 -3.51 4.63
C THR A 248 -7.12 -4.73 5.41
N GLU A 249 -8.18 -5.37 4.95
CA GLU A 249 -8.71 -6.59 5.58
C GLU A 249 -7.76 -7.78 5.38
N PHE A 250 -7.12 -7.88 4.22
CA PHE A 250 -6.07 -8.87 3.95
C PHE A 250 -4.94 -8.78 4.98
N VAL A 251 -4.41 -7.56 5.24
CA VAL A 251 -3.31 -7.36 6.21
C VAL A 251 -3.71 -7.86 7.59
N LYS A 252 -4.93 -7.54 8.07
CA LYS A 252 -5.45 -8.02 9.36
C LYS A 252 -5.52 -9.55 9.39
N ARG A 253 -6.14 -10.17 8.38
CA ARG A 253 -6.27 -11.62 8.29
C ARG A 253 -4.91 -12.34 8.19
N LYS A 254 -3.95 -11.77 7.47
CA LYS A 254 -2.58 -12.30 7.38
C LYS A 254 -1.89 -12.26 8.75
N GLU A 255 -2.06 -11.17 9.49
CA GLU A 255 -1.49 -11.02 10.83
C GLU A 255 -2.13 -11.99 11.84
N GLU A 256 -3.46 -12.14 11.82
CA GLU A 256 -4.19 -13.11 12.65
C GLU A 256 -3.75 -14.55 12.35
N LYS A 257 -3.71 -14.92 11.07
CA LYS A 257 -3.21 -16.24 10.64
C LYS A 257 -1.81 -16.49 11.16
N ARG A 258 -0.92 -15.52 11.02
CA ARG A 258 0.47 -15.62 11.48
C ARG A 258 0.57 -15.78 13.00
N LYS A 259 -0.24 -15.01 13.78
CA LYS A 259 -0.31 -15.16 15.24
C LYS A 259 -0.82 -16.56 15.62
N SER A 260 -1.81 -17.07 14.90
CA SER A 260 -2.33 -18.43 15.10
C SER A 260 -1.28 -19.50 14.78
N ASP A 261 -0.59 -19.37 13.64
CA ASP A 261 0.45 -20.33 13.23
C ASP A 261 1.66 -20.29 14.19
N MET A 262 2.01 -19.11 14.73
CA MET A 262 3.05 -18.99 15.75
C MET A 262 2.63 -19.67 17.06
N LYS A 263 1.40 -19.46 17.54
CA LYS A 263 0.86 -20.15 18.72
C LYS A 263 0.89 -21.68 18.52
N ARG A 264 0.46 -22.17 17.34
CA ARG A 264 0.51 -23.61 17.02
C ARG A 264 1.93 -24.16 17.06
N TRP A 265 2.88 -23.44 16.46
CA TRP A 265 4.28 -23.84 16.47
C TRP A 265 4.85 -23.86 17.90
N GLU A 266 4.58 -22.82 18.72
CA GLU A 266 5.01 -22.77 20.13
C GLU A 266 4.45 -23.91 20.96
N LEU A 267 3.16 -24.24 20.80
CA LEU A 267 2.52 -25.35 21.47
C LEU A 267 3.15 -26.68 21.06
N GLN A 268 3.38 -26.88 19.76
CA GLN A 268 4.05 -28.09 19.28
C GLN A 268 5.49 -28.20 19.81
N GLN A 269 6.25 -27.09 19.85
CA GLN A 269 7.62 -27.10 20.41
C GLN A 269 7.62 -27.44 21.91
N LYS A 270 6.66 -26.92 22.68
CA LYS A 270 6.49 -27.26 24.08
C LYS A 270 6.19 -28.76 24.26
N GLU A 271 5.33 -29.30 23.42
CA GLU A 271 4.98 -30.73 23.47
C GLU A 271 6.17 -31.63 23.07
N ILE A 272 6.91 -31.26 22.01
CA ILE A 272 8.13 -31.96 21.60
C ILE A 272 9.16 -31.94 22.75
N ALA A 273 9.42 -30.76 23.35
CA ALA A 273 10.36 -30.62 24.46
C ALA A 273 9.93 -31.45 25.69
N ARG A 274 8.64 -31.54 25.99
CA ARG A 274 8.08 -32.37 27.03
C ARG A 274 8.31 -33.85 26.76
N LEU A 275 8.05 -34.30 25.53
CA LEU A 275 8.28 -35.70 25.14
C LEU A 275 9.76 -36.06 25.14
N GLU A 276 10.65 -35.15 24.69
CA GLU A 276 12.10 -35.33 24.73
C GLU A 276 12.62 -35.44 26.18
N ALA A 277 12.14 -34.56 27.07
CA ALA A 277 12.50 -34.65 28.50
C ALA A 277 12.04 -35.97 29.12
N TYR A 278 10.83 -36.43 28.79
CA TYR A 278 10.34 -37.74 29.24
C TYR A 278 11.19 -38.89 28.69
N ILE A 279 11.54 -38.88 27.40
CA ILE A 279 12.43 -39.90 26.78
C ILE A 279 13.77 -39.94 27.48
N GLU A 280 14.38 -38.76 27.76
CA GLU A 280 15.67 -38.67 28.46
C GLU A 280 15.57 -39.25 29.87
N GLN A 281 14.51 -38.92 30.59
CA GLN A 281 14.28 -39.44 31.94
C GLN A 281 14.12 -40.97 31.94
N GLN A 282 13.33 -41.53 31.02
CA GLN A 282 13.17 -42.99 30.91
C GLN A 282 14.46 -43.70 30.53
N ARG A 283 15.26 -43.12 29.63
CA ARG A 283 16.59 -43.64 29.27
C ARG A 283 17.58 -43.64 30.45
N ARG A 284 17.55 -42.62 31.33
CA ARG A 284 18.37 -42.56 32.55
C ARG A 284 18.08 -43.70 33.54
N TRP A 285 16.84 -44.14 33.61
CA TRP A 285 16.46 -45.25 34.51
C TRP A 285 16.85 -46.64 34.02
N ASN A 286 17.28 -46.78 32.76
CA ASN A 286 17.90 -47.92 32.12
C ASN A 286 17.25 -49.31 32.39
N ARG A 287 15.91 -49.34 32.54
CA ARG A 287 15.11 -50.58 32.62
C ARG A 287 14.54 -50.91 31.26
N GLU A 288 14.55 -52.18 30.86
CA GLU A 288 14.11 -52.64 29.53
C GLU A 288 12.70 -52.11 29.13
N ARG A 289 11.77 -52.10 30.10
CA ARG A 289 10.40 -51.58 29.93
C ARG A 289 10.38 -50.05 29.64
N ASN A 290 11.29 -49.29 30.26
CA ASN A 290 11.38 -47.85 30.11
C ASN A 290 12.01 -47.48 28.74
N ILE A 291 12.92 -48.31 28.22
CA ILE A 291 13.53 -48.14 26.92
C ILE A 291 12.48 -48.32 25.83
N ILE A 292 11.60 -49.33 25.93
CA ILE A 292 10.49 -49.55 25.00
C ILE A 292 9.50 -48.37 25.01
N ALA A 293 9.18 -47.83 26.18
CA ALA A 293 8.33 -46.64 26.30
C ALA A 293 8.96 -45.39 25.67
N ALA A 294 10.29 -45.18 25.88
CA ALA A 294 11.05 -44.10 25.25
C ALA A 294 11.03 -44.21 23.70
N GLU A 295 11.30 -45.41 23.16
CA GLU A 295 11.27 -45.66 21.70
C GLU A 295 9.87 -45.42 21.09
N SER A 296 8.82 -45.79 21.82
CA SER A 296 7.44 -45.54 21.37
C SER A 296 7.14 -44.03 21.23
N ARG A 297 7.61 -43.21 22.19
CA ARG A 297 7.47 -41.75 22.16
C ARG A 297 8.36 -41.09 21.10
N GLU A 298 9.54 -41.61 20.89
CA GLU A 298 10.45 -41.17 19.82
C GLU A 298 9.80 -41.36 18.44
N LYS A 299 9.21 -42.55 18.20
CA LYS A 299 8.41 -42.81 16.97
C LYS A 299 7.17 -41.93 16.86
N ALA A 300 6.57 -41.50 17.99
CA ALA A 300 5.46 -40.56 17.98
C ALA A 300 5.92 -39.16 17.52
N ILE A 301 7.08 -38.69 18.00
CA ILE A 301 7.69 -37.40 17.54
C ILE A 301 8.06 -37.48 16.05
N GLU A 302 8.61 -38.60 15.58
CA GLU A 302 8.95 -38.77 14.15
C GLU A 302 7.70 -38.74 13.23
N ARG A 303 6.57 -39.26 13.71
CA ARG A 303 5.29 -39.29 12.99
C ARG A 303 4.51 -37.98 13.09
N MET A 304 4.87 -37.09 14.02
CA MET A 304 4.26 -35.78 14.13
C MET A 304 4.52 -34.96 12.87
N GLU A 305 3.48 -34.44 12.27
CA GLU A 305 3.57 -33.45 11.20
C GLU A 305 4.17 -32.17 11.79
N LYS A 306 5.44 -31.90 11.48
CA LYS A 306 6.15 -30.75 12.05
C LYS A 306 5.62 -29.45 11.43
N VAL A 307 5.02 -28.61 12.27
CA VAL A 307 4.64 -27.25 11.89
C VAL A 307 5.91 -26.43 11.66
N GLU A 308 6.08 -25.90 10.48
CA GLU A 308 7.20 -24.99 10.20
C GLU A 308 7.05 -23.70 11.01
N ARG A 309 8.16 -23.22 11.56
CA ARG A 309 8.15 -21.94 12.26
C ARG A 309 7.75 -20.83 11.28
N PRO A 310 6.67 -20.07 11.55
CA PRO A 310 6.35 -18.91 10.75
C PRO A 310 7.54 -17.95 10.71
N LYS A 311 7.94 -17.53 9.51
CA LYS A 311 9.05 -16.58 9.37
C LYS A 311 8.68 -15.27 10.08
N ASP A 312 9.60 -14.74 10.86
CA ASP A 312 9.37 -13.50 11.62
C ASP A 312 8.99 -12.35 10.66
N ALA A 313 7.99 -11.52 11.04
CA ALA A 313 7.75 -10.28 10.33
C ALA A 313 9.05 -9.48 10.33
N PRO A 314 9.29 -8.69 9.29
CA PRO A 314 10.30 -7.66 9.40
C PRO A 314 9.98 -6.88 10.67
N LYS A 315 10.86 -6.95 11.67
CA LYS A 315 10.65 -6.20 12.92
C LYS A 315 10.49 -4.75 12.54
N ALA A 316 9.43 -4.12 13.04
CA ALA A 316 9.28 -2.68 12.97
C ALA A 316 10.58 -2.04 13.47
N ILE A 317 11.15 -1.19 12.67
CA ILE A 317 12.47 -0.64 12.94
C ILE A 317 12.24 0.65 13.71
N SER A 318 12.71 0.71 14.96
CA SER A 318 12.80 1.96 15.70
C SER A 318 14.10 2.66 15.32
N PHE A 319 13.99 3.87 14.78
CA PHE A 319 15.11 4.77 14.56
C PHE A 319 15.08 5.88 15.58
N SER A 320 16.23 6.23 16.12
CA SER A 320 16.42 7.53 16.73
C SER A 320 17.28 8.39 15.80
N PHE A 321 16.70 9.46 15.30
CA PHE A 321 17.46 10.45 14.55
C PHE A 321 18.50 11.08 15.49
N GLY A 322 19.76 11.18 15.06
CA GLY A 322 20.77 11.92 15.81
C GLY A 322 20.37 13.39 15.90
N ALA A 323 20.15 13.90 17.11
CA ALA A 323 19.76 15.28 17.33
C ALA A 323 20.86 16.21 16.79
N ALA A 324 20.55 16.92 15.70
CA ALA A 324 21.21 18.17 15.41
C ALA A 324 20.78 19.22 16.46
N GLY A 325 21.58 20.23 16.69
CA GLY A 325 21.19 21.35 17.55
C GLY A 325 19.81 21.92 17.11
N GLU A 326 19.03 22.42 18.06
CA GLU A 326 17.71 22.95 17.77
C GLU A 326 17.76 24.14 16.79
N SER A 327 16.86 24.15 15.80
CA SER A 327 16.64 25.31 14.92
C SER A 327 15.91 26.44 15.66
N GLY A 328 15.94 27.65 15.11
CA GLY A 328 15.03 28.71 15.53
C GLY A 328 13.56 28.34 15.32
N ASN A 329 12.63 29.09 15.92
CA ASN A 329 11.19 28.83 15.79
C ASN A 329 10.69 29.04 14.35
N ASP A 330 11.23 30.02 13.64
CA ASP A 330 10.93 30.26 12.22
C ASP A 330 12.01 29.57 11.39
N VAL A 331 11.62 28.48 10.72
CA VAL A 331 12.53 27.63 9.98
C VAL A 331 12.70 28.11 8.53
N LEU A 332 11.59 28.50 7.89
CA LEU A 332 11.57 28.97 6.51
C LEU A 332 10.52 30.06 6.33
N SER A 333 10.89 31.16 5.67
CA SER A 333 9.96 32.22 5.25
C SER A 333 10.05 32.39 3.73
N VAL A 334 8.92 32.20 3.05
CA VAL A 334 8.76 32.40 1.61
C VAL A 334 7.79 33.55 1.37
N LYS A 335 8.21 34.58 0.62
CA LYS A 335 7.44 35.79 0.36
C LYS A 335 7.37 36.10 -1.13
N ASN A 336 6.16 36.13 -1.66
CA ASN A 336 5.83 36.49 -3.04
C ASN A 336 6.70 35.76 -4.08
N LEU A 337 7.02 34.49 -3.82
CA LEU A 337 7.90 33.70 -4.66
C LEU A 337 7.25 33.43 -6.02
N SER A 338 7.99 33.68 -7.09
CA SER A 338 7.53 33.47 -8.45
C SER A 338 8.64 32.86 -9.29
N MET A 339 8.24 31.97 -10.23
CA MET A 339 9.16 31.31 -11.14
C MET A 339 8.58 31.18 -12.53
N SER A 340 9.40 31.56 -13.55
CA SER A 340 9.08 31.41 -14.97
C SER A 340 10.27 30.88 -15.74
N PHE A 341 10.03 30.04 -16.73
CA PHE A 341 11.04 29.58 -17.71
C PHE A 341 10.69 30.16 -19.07
N GLY A 342 11.42 31.21 -19.49
CA GLY A 342 11.07 31.98 -20.67
C GLY A 342 9.66 32.57 -20.54
N GLU A 343 8.78 32.28 -21.48
CA GLU A 343 7.38 32.74 -21.46
C GLU A 343 6.44 31.88 -20.55
N LYS A 344 6.88 30.68 -20.16
CA LYS A 344 6.08 29.79 -19.35
C LYS A 344 6.20 30.13 -17.87
N GLN A 345 5.14 30.69 -17.29
CA GLN A 345 5.01 30.87 -15.86
C GLN A 345 4.69 29.51 -15.18
N VAL A 346 5.48 29.14 -14.15
CA VAL A 346 5.31 27.90 -13.40
C VAL A 346 4.41 28.13 -12.18
N PHE A 347 4.78 29.11 -11.35
CA PHE A 347 3.95 29.60 -10.25
C PHE A 347 4.25 31.07 -9.98
N SER A 348 3.30 31.76 -9.34
CA SER A 348 3.42 33.18 -9.01
C SER A 348 2.87 33.49 -7.61
N ASN A 349 3.52 34.47 -6.97
CA ASN A 349 3.06 35.05 -5.70
C ASN A 349 2.80 34.01 -4.59
N VAL A 350 3.65 32.99 -4.50
CA VAL A 350 3.55 31.97 -3.44
C VAL A 350 4.18 32.53 -2.16
N SER A 351 3.41 32.52 -1.05
CA SER A 351 3.86 33.00 0.25
C SER A 351 3.43 32.06 1.35
N PHE A 352 4.38 31.58 2.16
CA PHE A 352 4.11 30.73 3.32
C PHE A 352 5.30 30.76 4.28
N GLU A 353 5.06 30.38 5.51
CA GLU A 353 6.06 30.22 6.56
C GLU A 353 6.04 28.82 7.10
N VAL A 354 7.19 28.29 7.51
CA VAL A 354 7.34 26.97 8.13
C VAL A 354 7.96 27.14 9.50
N LYS A 355 7.31 26.55 10.51
CA LYS A 355 7.75 26.60 11.89
C LYS A 355 8.50 25.33 12.31
N LYS A 356 9.23 25.42 13.41
CA LYS A 356 9.92 24.29 14.01
C LYS A 356 8.96 23.14 14.30
N ARG A 357 9.39 21.90 13.97
CA ARG A 357 8.60 20.65 14.11
C ARG A 357 7.32 20.61 13.27
N GLU A 358 7.22 21.44 12.27
CA GLU A 358 6.12 21.39 11.33
C GLU A 358 6.43 20.42 10.20
N HIS A 359 5.47 19.58 9.85
CA HIS A 359 5.55 18.69 8.70
C HIS A 359 4.69 19.26 7.56
N LEU A 360 5.32 20.06 6.71
CA LEU A 360 4.69 20.70 5.57
C LEU A 360 4.76 19.80 4.34
N PHE A 361 3.61 19.50 3.76
CA PHE A 361 3.51 18.79 2.50
C PHE A 361 3.10 19.71 1.37
N ILE A 362 3.79 19.58 0.23
CA ILE A 362 3.56 20.37 -0.99
C ILE A 362 2.81 19.49 -1.99
N ALA A 363 1.55 19.83 -2.25
CA ALA A 363 0.66 19.15 -3.18
C ALA A 363 0.45 20.01 -4.45
N GLY A 364 -0.15 19.40 -5.46
CA GLY A 364 -0.52 20.05 -6.72
C GLY A 364 -0.35 19.12 -7.92
N SER A 365 -0.88 19.51 -9.06
CA SER A 365 -0.84 18.78 -10.32
C SER A 365 0.60 18.55 -10.83
N ASN A 366 0.76 17.58 -11.72
CA ASN A 366 2.04 17.34 -12.35
C ASN A 366 2.44 18.52 -13.23
N GLY A 367 3.66 19.04 -12.99
CA GLY A 367 4.17 20.20 -13.72
C GLY A 367 3.83 21.56 -13.11
N CYS A 368 3.11 21.64 -11.98
CA CYS A 368 2.84 22.91 -11.28
C CYS A 368 4.07 23.52 -10.59
N GLY A 369 5.21 22.81 -10.59
CA GLY A 369 6.48 23.35 -10.08
C GLY A 369 6.91 22.89 -8.71
N LYS A 370 6.39 21.78 -8.17
CA LYS A 370 6.77 21.22 -6.86
C LYS A 370 8.28 21.04 -6.69
N SER A 371 8.89 20.23 -7.54
CA SER A 371 10.36 20.00 -7.52
C SER A 371 11.15 21.28 -7.86
N THR A 372 10.57 22.19 -8.66
CA THR A 372 11.18 23.51 -8.93
C THR A 372 11.24 24.36 -7.67
N LEU A 373 10.14 24.36 -6.88
CA LEU A 373 10.11 25.05 -5.60
C LEU A 373 11.16 24.48 -4.64
N LEU A 374 11.27 23.15 -4.52
CA LEU A 374 12.31 22.53 -3.69
C LEU A 374 13.73 22.89 -4.14
N LYS A 375 13.99 22.93 -5.46
CA LYS A 375 15.30 23.36 -6.01
C LYS A 375 15.61 24.82 -5.71
N ILE A 376 14.61 25.70 -5.69
CA ILE A 376 14.79 27.12 -5.31
C ILE A 376 15.10 27.19 -3.81
N LEU A 377 14.38 26.47 -2.96
CA LEU A 377 14.64 26.43 -1.50
C LEU A 377 16.06 25.92 -1.20
N LEU A 378 16.57 24.98 -1.98
CA LEU A 378 17.92 24.44 -1.86
C LEU A 378 19.00 25.35 -2.47
N GLY A 379 18.63 26.50 -3.06
CA GLY A 379 19.56 27.39 -3.74
C GLY A 379 20.15 26.83 -5.04
N LYS A 380 19.61 25.70 -5.55
CA LYS A 380 20.04 25.08 -6.82
C LYS A 380 19.48 25.81 -8.05
N LEU A 381 18.43 26.60 -7.86
CA LEU A 381 17.78 27.38 -8.92
C LEU A 381 17.47 28.78 -8.40
N CYS A 382 17.70 29.81 -9.24
CA CYS A 382 17.36 31.17 -8.90
C CYS A 382 15.89 31.45 -9.27
N GLN A 383 15.13 32.03 -8.32
CA GLN A 383 13.75 32.48 -8.53
C GLN A 383 13.70 33.71 -9.44
N THR A 384 12.56 33.90 -10.14
CA THR A 384 12.33 35.09 -10.99
C THR A 384 11.88 36.29 -10.14
N GLY A 385 11.20 36.05 -9.01
CA GLY A 385 10.73 37.10 -8.10
C GLY A 385 10.49 36.58 -6.71
N GLY A 386 10.41 37.48 -5.73
CA GLY A 386 10.20 37.14 -4.33
C GLY A 386 11.47 36.73 -3.60
N LYS A 387 11.32 36.20 -2.39
CA LYS A 387 12.42 35.73 -1.53
C LYS A 387 12.02 34.45 -0.79
N ALA A 388 13.01 33.57 -0.58
CA ALA A 388 12.91 32.42 0.31
C ALA A 388 14.15 32.42 1.23
N GLU A 389 13.94 32.47 2.53
CA GLU A 389 15.01 32.62 3.52
C GLU A 389 14.83 31.58 4.63
N PHE A 390 15.89 30.80 4.92
CA PHE A 390 15.92 29.90 6.07
C PHE A 390 16.30 30.65 7.33
N GLY A 391 15.75 30.18 8.45
CA GLY A 391 16.01 30.72 9.76
C GLY A 391 17.40 30.37 10.31
N TYR A 392 17.61 30.74 11.57
CA TYR A 392 18.87 30.51 12.26
C TYR A 392 19.10 29.03 12.60
N ASN A 393 20.35 28.56 12.48
CA ASN A 393 20.79 27.20 12.81
C ASN A 393 20.02 26.10 12.07
N VAL A 394 19.67 26.32 10.81
CA VAL A 394 19.00 25.33 9.95
C VAL A 394 20.02 24.48 9.24
N HIS A 395 19.97 23.16 9.50
CA HIS A 395 20.80 22.14 8.82
C HIS A 395 19.87 21.27 7.97
N ILE A 396 20.01 21.37 6.65
CA ILE A 396 19.11 20.75 5.68
C ILE A 396 19.64 19.39 5.25
N GLY A 397 18.81 18.35 5.39
CA GLY A 397 18.99 17.08 4.69
C GLY A 397 18.06 17.05 3.48
N TYR A 398 18.57 16.71 2.30
CA TYR A 398 17.79 16.64 1.07
C TYR A 398 17.82 15.25 0.46
N TYR A 399 16.63 14.70 0.23
CA TYR A 399 16.43 13.47 -0.52
C TYR A 399 15.91 13.80 -1.92
N ASP A 400 16.72 13.47 -2.94
CA ASP A 400 16.38 13.61 -4.35
C ASP A 400 16.26 12.24 -4.99
N GLN A 401 15.10 11.94 -5.55
CA GLN A 401 14.83 10.68 -6.24
C GLN A 401 15.76 10.47 -7.47
N ALA A 402 16.08 11.54 -8.20
CA ALA A 402 16.88 11.48 -9.43
C ALA A 402 18.39 11.46 -9.21
N ASN A 403 18.86 11.92 -8.05
CA ASN A 403 20.27 12.19 -7.77
C ASN A 403 20.71 11.47 -6.49
N GLN A 404 20.55 10.17 -6.47
CA GLN A 404 21.13 9.33 -5.42
C GLN A 404 22.65 9.41 -5.57
N GLN A 405 23.28 10.33 -4.85
CA GLN A 405 24.73 10.51 -4.81
C GLN A 405 25.41 9.34 -4.08
N LEU A 406 25.31 8.17 -4.66
CA LEU A 406 25.94 6.94 -4.20
C LEU A 406 27.09 6.59 -5.14
N ASP A 407 28.22 6.16 -4.56
CA ASP A 407 29.34 5.66 -5.33
C ASP A 407 29.09 4.21 -5.74
N GLU A 408 28.93 3.98 -7.04
CA GLU A 408 28.58 2.67 -7.59
C GLU A 408 29.66 1.58 -7.35
N HIS A 409 30.90 2.00 -7.11
CA HIS A 409 32.05 1.09 -6.91
C HIS A 409 32.27 0.68 -5.45
N LYS A 410 31.50 1.25 -4.51
CA LYS A 410 31.60 0.93 -3.09
C LYS A 410 30.61 -0.16 -2.70
N THR A 411 30.91 -0.85 -1.60
CA THR A 411 29.92 -1.69 -0.95
C THR A 411 28.90 -0.84 -0.20
N VAL A 412 27.72 -1.40 0.08
CA VAL A 412 26.69 -0.75 0.90
C VAL A 412 27.26 -0.30 2.25
N LEU A 413 28.12 -1.12 2.85
CA LEU A 413 28.78 -0.83 4.12
C LEU A 413 29.76 0.34 3.99
N ASP A 414 30.63 0.30 2.97
CA ASP A 414 31.68 1.30 2.78
C ASP A 414 31.10 2.67 2.40
N GLU A 415 30.01 2.69 1.63
CA GLU A 415 29.30 3.92 1.26
C GLU A 415 28.80 4.69 2.49
N LEU A 416 28.29 3.96 3.50
CA LEU A 416 27.86 4.59 4.76
C LEU A 416 29.05 4.93 5.65
N TRP A 417 30.04 4.05 5.72
CA TRP A 417 31.19 4.24 6.61
C TRP A 417 32.05 5.43 6.21
N ASP A 418 32.32 5.57 4.91
CA ASP A 418 33.10 6.69 4.40
C ASP A 418 32.38 8.04 4.57
N ALA A 419 31.04 8.02 4.52
CA ALA A 419 30.24 9.21 4.79
C ALA A 419 30.24 9.61 6.29
N TYR A 420 30.42 8.62 7.20
CA TYR A 420 30.39 8.83 8.66
C TYR A 420 31.54 8.12 9.36
N PRO A 421 32.80 8.57 9.19
CA PRO A 421 33.98 7.89 9.75
C PRO A 421 34.00 7.84 11.28
N ALA A 422 33.29 8.75 11.94
CA ALA A 422 33.17 8.81 13.40
C ALA A 422 32.14 7.79 13.98
N ALA A 423 31.33 7.17 13.13
CA ALA A 423 30.33 6.19 13.57
C ALA A 423 30.99 4.82 13.80
N THR A 424 30.53 4.12 14.85
CA THR A 424 30.98 2.76 15.13
C THR A 424 30.41 1.78 14.11
N GLN A 425 31.14 0.69 13.84
CA GLN A 425 30.69 -0.37 12.94
C GLN A 425 29.31 -0.93 13.35
N THR A 426 29.06 -1.00 14.65
CA THR A 426 27.77 -1.46 15.19
C THR A 426 26.64 -0.49 14.83
N GLN A 427 26.87 0.82 14.93
CA GLN A 427 25.87 1.83 14.55
C GLN A 427 25.55 1.76 13.06
N ILE A 428 26.56 1.67 12.19
CA ILE A 428 26.37 1.56 10.74
C ILE A 428 25.60 0.29 10.39
N ARG A 429 25.99 -0.86 10.94
CA ARG A 429 25.28 -2.14 10.70
C ARG A 429 23.85 -2.12 11.25
N SER A 430 23.61 -1.50 12.40
CA SER A 430 22.26 -1.35 12.95
C SER A 430 21.40 -0.46 12.06
N THR A 431 21.93 0.64 11.56
CA THR A 431 21.23 1.51 10.60
C THR A 431 20.92 0.75 9.31
N LEU A 432 21.90 0.04 8.72
CA LEU A 432 21.68 -0.75 7.51
C LEU A 432 20.67 -1.87 7.72
N ALA A 433 20.73 -2.59 8.84
CA ALA A 433 19.77 -3.63 9.19
C ALA A 433 18.34 -3.06 9.31
N ALA A 434 18.27 -1.84 9.80
CA ALA A 434 17.07 -1.07 9.90
C ALA A 434 16.43 -0.79 8.51
N PHE A 435 17.22 -0.52 7.50
CA PHE A 435 16.79 -0.38 6.11
C PHE A 435 16.80 -1.71 5.34
N MET A 436 16.65 -2.83 6.04
CA MET A 436 16.56 -4.20 5.49
C MET A 436 17.82 -4.71 4.76
N PHE A 437 18.99 -4.10 4.97
CA PHE A 437 20.26 -4.66 4.53
C PHE A 437 20.78 -5.59 5.61
N ARG A 438 20.74 -6.92 5.40
CA ARG A 438 21.10 -7.93 6.40
C ARG A 438 22.09 -8.95 5.83
N GLY A 439 22.92 -9.53 6.69
CA GLY A 439 23.87 -10.55 6.29
C GLY A 439 24.79 -10.09 5.17
N ASP A 440 24.79 -10.81 4.05
CA ASP A 440 25.66 -10.53 2.89
C ASP A 440 25.20 -9.32 2.05
N ASP A 441 23.97 -8.81 2.26
CA ASP A 441 23.48 -7.64 1.51
C ASP A 441 24.33 -6.39 1.76
N ILE A 442 24.93 -6.27 2.94
CA ILE A 442 25.81 -5.12 3.29
C ILE A 442 27.14 -5.12 2.52
N LEU A 443 27.54 -6.27 1.97
CA LEU A 443 28.78 -6.44 1.21
C LEU A 443 28.56 -6.32 -0.31
N LYS A 444 27.30 -6.20 -0.77
CA LYS A 444 26.99 -5.97 -2.18
C LYS A 444 27.49 -4.62 -2.64
N GLU A 445 27.98 -4.55 -3.87
CA GLU A 445 28.29 -3.27 -4.51
C GLU A 445 27.01 -2.48 -4.78
N VAL A 446 27.08 -1.16 -4.66
CA VAL A 446 25.96 -0.25 -4.94
C VAL A 446 25.51 -0.37 -6.40
N SER A 447 26.41 -0.69 -7.32
CA SER A 447 26.12 -0.94 -8.75
C SER A 447 25.06 -2.03 -8.98
N VAL A 448 25.04 -3.06 -8.13
CA VAL A 448 24.15 -4.25 -8.25
C VAL A 448 22.77 -4.02 -7.59
N LEU A 449 22.64 -2.93 -6.83
CA LEU A 449 21.39 -2.65 -6.09
C LEU A 449 20.26 -2.24 -7.06
N SER A 450 19.06 -2.75 -6.77
CA SER A 450 17.81 -2.27 -7.39
C SER A 450 17.54 -0.80 -7.01
N GLY A 451 16.70 -0.11 -7.78
CA GLY A 451 16.32 1.28 -7.50
C GLY A 451 15.74 1.47 -6.09
N GLY A 452 14.94 0.53 -5.60
CA GLY A 452 14.40 0.55 -4.24
C GLY A 452 15.46 0.34 -3.15
N GLU A 453 16.47 -0.51 -3.39
CA GLU A 453 17.60 -0.70 -2.46
C GLU A 453 18.49 0.53 -2.42
N ARG A 454 18.77 1.15 -3.57
CA ARG A 454 19.50 2.43 -3.63
C ARG A 454 18.77 3.54 -2.87
N ALA A 455 17.45 3.64 -3.01
CA ALA A 455 16.63 4.58 -2.27
C ALA A 455 16.73 4.36 -0.74
N ARG A 456 16.65 3.11 -0.28
CA ARG A 456 16.82 2.76 1.14
C ARG A 456 18.22 3.10 1.67
N LEU A 457 19.27 2.87 0.89
CA LEU A 457 20.64 3.22 1.26
C LEU A 457 20.82 4.74 1.37
N THR A 458 20.26 5.51 0.43
CA THR A 458 20.27 6.98 0.47
C THR A 458 19.54 7.51 1.71
N LEU A 459 18.40 6.93 2.05
CA LEU A 459 17.66 7.29 3.27
C LEU A 459 18.45 6.93 4.53
N ALA A 460 19.11 5.76 4.57
CA ALA A 460 19.98 5.37 5.68
C ALA A 460 21.13 6.38 5.86
N LYS A 461 21.77 6.80 4.75
CA LYS A 461 22.79 7.83 4.76
C LYS A 461 22.27 9.17 5.27
N LEU A 462 21.07 9.55 4.85
CA LEU A 462 20.45 10.80 5.25
C LEU A 462 20.11 10.83 6.75
N ILE A 463 19.60 9.73 7.30
CA ILE A 463 19.23 9.62 8.73
C ILE A 463 20.45 9.74 9.65
N MET A 464 21.61 9.25 9.22
CA MET A 464 22.86 9.38 9.99
C MET A 464 23.43 10.80 9.96
N SER A 465 22.97 11.67 9.05
CA SER A 465 23.39 13.07 9.04
C SER A 465 22.70 13.83 10.20
N LYS A 466 23.47 14.72 10.83
CA LYS A 466 22.94 15.61 11.88
C LYS A 466 22.17 16.74 11.23
N MET A 467 20.88 16.56 11.01
CA MET A 467 19.98 17.55 10.40
C MET A 467 18.80 17.85 11.32
N ASN A 468 18.23 19.05 11.18
CA ASN A 468 17.01 19.46 11.88
C ASN A 468 15.89 19.86 10.91
N VAL A 469 16.19 19.95 9.61
CA VAL A 469 15.22 20.15 8.53
C VAL A 469 15.42 19.09 7.44
N LEU A 470 14.37 18.39 7.09
CA LEU A 470 14.39 17.34 6.06
C LEU A 470 13.52 17.77 4.88
N ILE A 471 14.13 17.85 3.70
CA ILE A 471 13.44 18.11 2.43
C ILE A 471 13.38 16.82 1.62
N LEU A 472 12.17 16.38 1.27
CA LEU A 472 11.90 15.12 0.58
C LEU A 472 11.18 15.37 -0.75
N ASP A 473 11.75 14.90 -1.85
CA ASP A 473 11.11 14.92 -3.18
C ASP A 473 10.72 13.50 -3.59
N GLU A 474 9.42 13.18 -3.50
CA GLU A 474 8.80 11.88 -3.79
C GLU A 474 9.52 10.68 -3.13
N PRO A 475 9.66 10.65 -1.79
CA PRO A 475 10.49 9.64 -1.11
C PRO A 475 9.90 8.24 -1.14
N THR A 476 8.61 8.08 -1.41
CA THR A 476 7.90 6.79 -1.45
C THR A 476 7.94 6.11 -2.81
N ASN A 477 8.38 6.80 -3.87
CA ASN A 477 8.46 6.23 -5.20
C ASN A 477 9.46 5.06 -5.26
N HIS A 478 9.09 3.99 -5.96
CA HIS A 478 9.87 2.74 -6.11
C HIS A 478 10.09 1.95 -4.81
N LEU A 479 9.55 2.40 -3.67
CA LEU A 479 9.58 1.62 -2.44
C LEU A 479 8.40 0.63 -2.42
N ASP A 480 8.68 -0.60 -1.98
CA ASP A 480 7.64 -1.57 -1.66
C ASP A 480 6.93 -1.21 -0.34
N ILE A 481 5.78 -1.81 -0.11
CA ILE A 481 4.94 -1.49 1.05
C ILE A 481 5.69 -1.59 2.38
N PRO A 482 6.47 -2.67 2.67
CA PRO A 482 7.24 -2.74 3.92
C PRO A 482 8.29 -1.63 4.06
N SER A 483 8.94 -1.24 2.95
CA SER A 483 9.92 -0.14 2.97
C SER A 483 9.26 1.22 3.19
N ARG A 484 8.05 1.45 2.63
CA ARG A 484 7.25 2.65 2.89
C ARG A 484 6.84 2.73 4.35
N GLU A 485 6.35 1.64 4.94
CA GLU A 485 5.97 1.58 6.36
C GLU A 485 7.15 1.87 7.29
N ALA A 486 8.32 1.34 6.97
CA ALA A 486 9.55 1.62 7.71
C ALA A 486 9.94 3.10 7.62
N LEU A 487 9.86 3.70 6.43
CA LEU A 487 10.11 5.13 6.23
C LEU A 487 9.09 5.99 6.99
N GLU A 488 7.81 5.67 6.91
CA GLU A 488 6.74 6.37 7.64
C GLU A 488 6.97 6.34 9.14
N ALA A 489 7.30 5.16 9.69
CA ALA A 489 7.59 5.01 11.11
C ALA A 489 8.81 5.85 11.53
N ALA A 490 9.88 5.82 10.74
CA ALA A 490 11.08 6.59 10.99
C ALA A 490 10.82 8.11 10.98
N LEU A 491 10.06 8.60 10.00
CA LEU A 491 9.75 10.02 9.88
C LEU A 491 8.73 10.50 10.93
N ALA A 492 7.87 9.62 11.41
CA ALA A 492 6.94 9.93 12.51
C ALA A 492 7.67 10.17 13.85
N GLU A 493 8.84 9.52 14.05
CA GLU A 493 9.69 9.72 15.23
C GLU A 493 10.69 10.88 15.07
N PHE A 494 10.74 11.52 13.88
CA PHE A 494 11.66 12.63 13.63
C PHE A 494 11.21 13.90 14.32
N ASP A 495 12.00 14.37 15.28
CA ASP A 495 11.72 15.56 16.09
C ASP A 495 12.09 16.90 15.39
N GLY A 496 12.36 16.86 14.09
CA GLY A 496 12.71 18.02 13.25
C GLY A 496 11.55 18.51 12.40
N THR A 497 11.86 19.40 11.47
CA THR A 497 10.91 19.96 10.50
C THR A 497 11.00 19.19 9.18
N ILE A 498 9.86 18.82 8.59
CA ILE A 498 9.79 18.13 7.31
C ILE A 498 9.14 19.03 6.27
N ILE A 499 9.74 19.12 5.10
CA ILE A 499 9.14 19.72 3.90
C ILE A 499 9.15 18.64 2.83
N ALA A 500 7.97 18.12 2.47
CA ALA A 500 7.88 16.97 1.57
C ALA A 500 6.99 17.27 0.37
N VAL A 501 7.40 16.76 -0.79
CA VAL A 501 6.55 16.56 -1.96
C VAL A 501 6.23 15.08 -2.03
N SER A 502 4.96 14.70 -2.02
CA SER A 502 4.55 13.32 -2.21
C SER A 502 3.15 13.22 -2.80
N HIS A 503 2.97 12.21 -3.64
CA HIS A 503 1.68 11.80 -4.16
C HIS A 503 1.09 10.61 -3.40
N ASP A 504 1.84 10.05 -2.45
CA ASP A 504 1.37 8.98 -1.58
C ASP A 504 0.43 9.55 -0.51
N ARG A 505 -0.85 9.22 -0.64
CA ARG A 505 -1.91 9.74 0.24
C ARG A 505 -1.81 9.19 1.66
N TYR A 506 -1.41 7.93 1.80
CA TYR A 506 -1.25 7.30 3.10
C TYR A 506 -0.09 7.93 3.88
N PHE A 507 1.03 8.15 3.18
CA PHE A 507 2.19 8.84 3.70
C PHE A 507 1.86 10.28 4.12
N THR A 508 1.17 11.03 3.27
CA THR A 508 0.76 12.41 3.54
C THR A 508 -0.23 12.48 4.71
N ARG A 509 -1.27 11.62 4.73
CA ARG A 509 -2.28 11.58 5.79
C ARG A 509 -1.68 11.26 7.17
N ARG A 510 -0.65 10.41 7.21
CA ARG A 510 -0.01 10.00 8.46
C ARG A 510 0.95 11.04 9.02
N LEU A 511 1.63 11.79 8.18
CA LEU A 511 2.75 12.65 8.59
C LEU A 511 2.47 14.14 8.48
N ALA A 512 1.60 14.59 7.56
CA ALA A 512 1.38 16.01 7.31
C ALA A 512 0.69 16.68 8.49
N THR A 513 1.27 17.78 8.96
CA THR A 513 0.60 18.72 9.88
C THR A 513 -0.05 19.88 9.12
N ARG A 514 0.41 20.13 7.89
CA ARG A 514 -0.16 21.12 6.97
C ARG A 514 0.17 20.77 5.54
N ILE A 515 -0.76 21.06 4.63
CA ILE A 515 -0.61 20.83 3.19
C ILE A 515 -0.78 22.16 2.47
N ILE A 516 0.13 22.47 1.56
CA ILE A 516 -0.01 23.60 0.63
C ILE A 516 -0.21 23.06 -0.80
N CYS A 517 -1.19 23.60 -1.51
CA CYS A 517 -1.44 23.31 -2.90
C CYS A 517 -0.89 24.42 -3.78
N LEU A 518 0.03 24.08 -4.70
CA LEU A 518 0.64 25.04 -5.62
C LEU A 518 -0.23 25.35 -6.84
N ASP A 519 -1.30 24.58 -7.06
CA ASP A 519 -2.25 24.87 -8.14
C ASP A 519 -2.95 26.21 -7.88
N ALA A 520 -3.28 26.92 -8.93
CA ALA A 520 -3.98 28.19 -8.81
C ALA A 520 -5.50 27.96 -8.57
N PRO A 521 -6.12 28.62 -7.56
CA PRO A 521 -5.52 29.53 -6.59
C PRO A 521 -4.72 28.79 -5.51
N PHE A 522 -3.59 29.36 -5.07
CA PHE A 522 -2.79 28.85 -3.96
C PHE A 522 -3.64 28.66 -2.71
N ALA A 523 -3.59 27.49 -2.09
CA ALA A 523 -4.39 27.15 -0.93
C ALA A 523 -3.55 26.40 0.12
N SER A 524 -3.94 26.55 1.39
CA SER A 524 -3.33 25.84 2.51
C SER A 524 -4.41 25.11 3.30
N TYR A 525 -4.14 23.85 3.63
CA TYR A 525 -5.05 22.95 4.34
C TYR A 525 -4.37 22.47 5.62
N THR A 526 -5.12 22.35 6.70
CA THR A 526 -4.64 21.84 7.99
C THR A 526 -4.78 20.32 8.10
N ASP A 527 -5.61 19.71 7.28
CA ASP A 527 -5.85 18.27 7.23
C ASP A 527 -5.84 17.75 5.79
N PHE A 528 -5.45 16.47 5.63
CA PHE A 528 -5.46 15.78 4.35
C PHE A 528 -6.89 15.56 3.82
N ASP A 529 -7.84 15.31 4.71
CA ASP A 529 -9.23 15.06 4.34
C ASP A 529 -9.86 16.32 3.71
N ASP A 530 -9.57 17.51 4.25
CA ASP A 530 -9.99 18.79 3.68
C ASP A 530 -9.39 19.02 2.28
N TYR A 531 -8.12 18.65 2.10
CA TYR A 531 -7.47 18.71 0.79
C TYR A 531 -8.12 17.73 -0.21
N GLU A 532 -8.38 16.47 0.20
CA GLU A 532 -9.03 15.47 -0.67
C GLU A 532 -10.46 15.91 -1.06
N MET A 533 -11.26 16.43 -0.11
CA MET A 533 -12.60 16.98 -0.40
C MET A 533 -12.55 18.15 -1.40
N SER A 534 -11.53 19.00 -1.31
CA SER A 534 -11.35 20.10 -2.26
C SER A 534 -11.09 19.61 -3.69
N LEU A 535 -10.38 18.48 -3.86
CA LEU A 535 -10.14 17.86 -5.16
C LEU A 535 -11.39 17.22 -5.75
N GLU A 536 -12.29 16.70 -4.91
CA GLU A 536 -13.60 16.16 -5.32
C GLU A 536 -14.64 17.24 -5.63
N GLY A 537 -14.31 18.52 -5.48
CA GLY A 537 -15.24 19.65 -5.69
C GLY A 537 -16.30 19.79 -4.61
N LYS A 538 -16.17 19.09 -3.49
CA LYS A 538 -17.00 19.25 -2.28
C LYS A 538 -16.43 20.40 -1.46
N LYS A 539 -17.27 21.35 -1.03
CA LYS A 539 -16.82 22.43 -0.16
C LYS A 539 -16.45 21.84 1.22
N PRO A 540 -15.25 22.10 1.75
CA PRO A 540 -14.94 21.76 3.14
C PRO A 540 -15.88 22.52 4.06
N ASP A 541 -16.43 21.86 5.08
CA ASP A 541 -17.17 22.50 6.14
C ASP A 541 -16.20 23.38 6.96
N GLY A 542 -16.19 24.65 6.60
CA GLY A 542 -15.70 25.81 7.33
C GLY A 542 -14.34 25.70 8.00
N THR A 543 -13.27 26.09 7.33
CA THR A 543 -12.28 27.10 7.78
C THR A 543 -11.22 27.30 6.70
N ALA A 544 -11.54 28.11 5.69
CA ALA A 544 -10.49 28.76 4.92
C ALA A 544 -9.88 29.84 5.82
N ALA A 545 -8.62 29.66 6.23
CA ALA A 545 -7.87 30.69 6.92
C ALA A 545 -7.76 31.91 6.00
N LYS A 546 -8.50 32.95 6.32
CA LYS A 546 -8.34 34.27 5.73
C LYS A 546 -7.02 34.86 6.22
N ASP A 547 -6.29 35.40 5.25
CA ASP A 547 -5.09 36.20 5.44
C ASP A 547 -5.18 37.18 6.60
N GLY A 548 -4.01 37.29 7.29
CA GLY A 548 -3.83 38.17 8.41
C GLY A 548 -3.94 39.65 8.05
N THR A 549 -4.80 40.32 8.75
CA THR A 549 -4.58 41.71 9.23
C THR A 549 -5.28 41.86 10.57
N SER A 550 -4.48 42.00 11.61
CA SER A 550 -4.95 42.56 12.88
C SER A 550 -5.43 43.99 12.69
N PRO A 551 -6.42 44.43 13.47
CA PRO A 551 -6.05 45.30 14.56
C PRO A 551 -6.74 44.97 15.90
N ALA A 552 -6.06 45.45 16.90
CA ALA A 552 -6.29 45.33 18.33
C ALA A 552 -7.55 46.04 18.86
N ALA A 553 -7.91 45.55 20.06
CA ALA A 553 -8.53 46.22 21.20
C ALA A 553 -10.07 46.40 21.23
N ALA A 554 -10.71 45.79 22.16
CA ALA A 554 -11.23 46.33 23.40
C ALA A 554 -12.39 45.53 23.98
N ALA A 555 -12.14 45.03 25.17
CA ALA A 555 -12.93 45.03 26.41
C ALA A 555 -14.46 44.90 26.38
N SER A 556 -14.85 44.03 27.30
CA SER A 556 -15.97 44.12 28.24
C SER A 556 -17.19 43.24 28.02
N GLY A 557 -17.36 42.31 28.94
CA GLY A 557 -18.50 42.29 29.85
C GLY A 557 -19.76 41.58 29.33
N GLY A 558 -20.11 40.47 29.97
CA GLY A 558 -21.49 40.05 29.96
C GLY A 558 -21.69 38.55 30.11
N ILE A 559 -21.85 38.08 31.33
CA ILE A 559 -22.50 36.82 31.67
C ILE A 559 -24.00 36.96 31.38
N PRO A 560 -24.64 36.00 30.79
CA PRO A 560 -25.96 35.58 31.23
C PRO A 560 -26.03 34.08 31.48
N ALA A 561 -26.28 33.77 32.70
CA ALA A 561 -27.42 33.05 33.27
C ALA A 561 -27.98 31.85 32.49
N VAL A 562 -27.70 30.71 33.10
CA VAL A 562 -28.62 29.60 33.42
C VAL A 562 -29.95 29.56 32.64
N GLN A 563 -30.08 28.52 31.82
CA GLN A 563 -31.39 27.87 31.66
C GLN A 563 -31.26 26.36 31.84
N SER A 564 -32.11 25.95 32.73
CA SER A 564 -32.30 24.69 33.42
C SER A 564 -32.81 23.54 32.57
N ALA A 565 -32.22 22.35 32.79
CA ALA A 565 -32.94 21.18 33.31
C ALA A 565 -34.16 20.66 32.57
N ALA A 566 -33.88 19.74 31.59
CA ALA A 566 -34.76 18.63 31.31
C ALA A 566 -33.99 17.30 31.01
N GLY A 567 -32.67 17.31 30.72
CA GLY A 567 -31.88 16.10 30.41
C GLY A 567 -31.30 15.34 31.62
N GLY A 568 -31.40 15.86 32.84
CA GLY A 568 -30.68 15.32 33.99
C GLY A 568 -31.25 14.02 34.59
N LYS A 569 -32.54 13.72 34.41
CA LYS A 569 -33.15 12.49 34.96
C LYS A 569 -32.89 11.28 34.10
N GLU A 570 -32.95 11.41 32.77
CA GLU A 570 -32.67 10.29 31.86
C GLU A 570 -31.17 9.95 31.84
N ALA A 571 -30.28 10.94 31.83
CA ALA A 571 -28.84 10.72 31.92
C ALA A 571 -28.42 10.10 33.26
N TYR A 572 -29.10 10.44 34.36
CA TYR A 572 -28.86 9.83 35.69
C TYR A 572 -29.33 8.37 35.72
N LEU A 573 -30.51 8.07 35.16
CA LEU A 573 -31.02 6.70 35.07
C LEU A 573 -30.16 5.82 34.16
N GLN A 574 -29.66 6.39 33.05
CA GLN A 574 -28.75 5.68 32.16
C GLN A 574 -27.42 5.38 32.84
N ARG A 575 -26.78 6.36 33.48
CA ARG A 575 -25.55 6.15 34.27
C ARG A 575 -25.72 5.12 35.41
N LYS A 576 -26.89 5.07 36.02
CA LYS A 576 -27.19 4.09 37.07
C LYS A 576 -27.44 2.67 36.50
N ALA A 577 -28.01 2.58 35.31
CA ALA A 577 -28.16 1.31 34.58
C ALA A 577 -26.78 0.79 34.15
N ASP A 578 -25.96 1.63 33.55
CA ASP A 578 -24.59 1.31 33.10
C ASP A 578 -23.70 0.88 34.28
N ALA A 579 -23.77 1.60 35.41
CA ALA A 579 -23.04 1.22 36.63
C ALA A 579 -23.52 -0.11 37.23
N SER A 580 -24.83 -0.46 37.10
CA SER A 580 -25.38 -1.74 37.50
C SER A 580 -24.91 -2.86 36.58
N GLN A 581 -24.85 -2.60 35.28
CA GLN A 581 -24.40 -3.56 34.28
C GLN A 581 -22.90 -3.85 34.47
N ARG A 582 -22.05 -2.83 34.59
CA ARG A 582 -20.62 -3.00 34.90
C ARG A 582 -20.34 -3.77 36.18
N ARG A 583 -21.18 -3.60 37.23
CA ARG A 583 -21.07 -4.41 38.47
C ARG A 583 -21.43 -5.87 38.24
N ARG A 584 -22.44 -6.17 37.41
CA ARG A 584 -22.81 -7.56 37.06
C ARG A 584 -21.73 -8.23 36.23
N GLU A 585 -21.16 -7.53 35.24
CA GLU A 585 -20.06 -8.01 34.42
C GLU A 585 -18.80 -8.26 35.25
N ALA A 586 -18.42 -7.35 36.13
CA ALA A 586 -17.29 -7.54 37.04
C ALA A 586 -17.50 -8.69 38.03
N ALA A 587 -18.75 -8.92 38.50
CA ALA A 587 -19.08 -10.07 39.35
C ALA A 587 -19.01 -11.39 38.57
N TYR A 588 -19.43 -11.37 37.31
CA TYR A 588 -19.36 -12.54 36.43
C TYR A 588 -17.90 -12.89 36.08
N ARG A 589 -17.07 -11.91 35.73
CA ARG A 589 -15.64 -12.10 35.51
C ARG A 589 -14.94 -12.75 36.70
N ARG A 590 -15.19 -12.25 37.92
CA ARG A 590 -14.63 -12.86 39.15
C ARG A 590 -15.09 -14.27 39.38
N LYS A 591 -16.32 -14.61 38.94
CA LYS A 591 -16.84 -15.99 39.04
C LYS A 591 -16.14 -16.92 38.07
N VAL A 592 -15.91 -16.47 36.83
CA VAL A 592 -15.16 -17.21 35.81
C VAL A 592 -13.68 -17.42 36.25
N GLU A 593 -13.03 -16.39 36.75
CA GLU A 593 -11.66 -16.48 37.30
C GLU A 593 -11.57 -17.47 38.48
N ALA A 594 -12.55 -17.45 39.38
CA ALA A 594 -12.59 -18.40 40.51
C ALA A 594 -12.85 -19.84 40.05
N GLU A 595 -13.68 -20.06 39.02
CA GLU A 595 -13.93 -21.37 38.42
C GLU A 595 -12.71 -21.90 37.71
N ILE A 596 -11.96 -21.05 36.97
CA ILE A 596 -10.68 -21.39 36.34
C ILE A 596 -9.68 -21.84 37.41
N ALA A 597 -9.46 -21.04 38.45
CA ALA A 597 -8.52 -21.40 39.54
C ALA A 597 -8.89 -22.70 40.25
N GLY A 598 -10.21 -22.99 40.40
CA GLY A 598 -10.69 -24.24 40.96
C GLY A 598 -10.39 -25.46 40.09
N LEU A 599 -10.61 -25.33 38.78
CA LEU A 599 -10.34 -26.39 37.80
C LEU A 599 -8.86 -26.63 37.59
N GLU A 600 -8.04 -25.57 37.63
CA GLU A 600 -6.56 -25.69 37.60
C GLU A 600 -6.03 -26.48 38.81
N ALA A 601 -6.57 -26.21 40.02
CA ALA A 601 -6.22 -26.96 41.22
C ALA A 601 -6.69 -28.43 41.13
N GLU A 602 -7.87 -28.68 40.56
CA GLU A 602 -8.36 -30.04 40.31
C GLU A 602 -7.47 -30.78 39.30
N LEU A 603 -7.07 -30.12 38.23
CA LEU A 603 -6.17 -30.68 37.22
C LEU A 603 -4.81 -31.03 37.80
N ALA A 604 -4.26 -30.16 38.66
CA ALA A 604 -3.04 -30.45 39.40
C ALA A 604 -3.17 -31.69 40.29
N ASN A 605 -4.27 -31.80 41.04
CA ASN A 605 -4.53 -32.97 41.91
C ASN A 605 -4.69 -34.26 41.10
N ILE A 606 -5.45 -34.25 40.01
CA ILE A 606 -5.61 -35.40 39.11
C ILE A 606 -4.25 -35.81 38.52
N THR A 607 -3.42 -34.83 38.18
CA THR A 607 -2.08 -35.08 37.65
C THR A 607 -1.17 -35.71 38.71
N ASP A 608 -1.22 -35.22 39.94
CA ASP A 608 -0.45 -35.79 41.07
C ASP A 608 -0.93 -37.21 41.42
N GLU A 609 -2.23 -37.50 41.41
CA GLU A 609 -2.78 -38.85 41.63
C GLU A 609 -2.40 -39.81 40.48
N LEU A 610 -2.41 -39.37 39.22
CA LEU A 610 -1.97 -40.16 38.06
C LEU A 610 -0.46 -40.54 38.14
N PHE A 611 0.36 -39.64 38.67
CA PHE A 611 1.78 -39.87 38.85
C PHE A 611 2.14 -40.54 40.19
N GLY A 612 1.21 -40.58 41.17
CA GLY A 612 1.35 -41.18 42.50
C GLY A 612 0.72 -42.58 42.62
N ASP A 613 -0.31 -42.66 43.42
CA ASP A 613 -0.94 -43.95 43.85
C ASP A 613 -1.65 -44.71 42.72
N ALA A 614 -2.14 -44.00 41.65
CA ALA A 614 -2.83 -44.63 40.54
C ALA A 614 -1.89 -45.16 39.44
N ALA A 615 -0.58 -44.93 39.52
CA ALA A 615 0.37 -45.39 38.51
C ALA A 615 0.51 -46.93 38.39
N THR A 616 -0.03 -47.69 39.36
CA THR A 616 -0.04 -49.15 39.37
C THR A 616 -1.43 -49.77 39.07
N ASP A 617 -2.48 -48.98 39.07
CA ASP A 617 -3.88 -49.46 38.81
C ASP A 617 -4.38 -48.89 37.48
N TYR A 618 -4.43 -49.76 36.46
CA TYR A 618 -4.78 -49.37 35.09
C TYR A 618 -6.25 -48.89 34.93
N VAL A 619 -7.15 -49.41 35.75
CA VAL A 619 -8.59 -49.03 35.70
C VAL A 619 -8.77 -47.62 36.27
N ARG A 620 -8.16 -47.36 37.43
CA ARG A 620 -8.20 -46.07 38.12
C ARG A 620 -7.44 -44.98 37.32
N ALA A 621 -6.34 -45.31 36.65
CA ALA A 621 -5.61 -44.41 35.76
C ALA A 621 -6.46 -44.01 34.54
N GLY A 622 -7.27 -44.93 34.00
CA GLY A 622 -8.19 -44.62 32.88
C GLY A 622 -9.32 -43.66 33.31
N GLU A 623 -9.92 -43.89 34.49
CA GLU A 623 -10.99 -43.00 35.03
C GLU A 623 -10.45 -41.59 35.33
N LEU A 624 -9.23 -41.48 35.82
CA LEU A 624 -8.55 -40.20 36.09
C LEU A 624 -8.16 -39.47 34.79
N ASP A 625 -7.78 -40.19 33.74
CA ASP A 625 -7.46 -39.60 32.45
C ASP A 625 -8.70 -39.08 31.74
N ASP A 626 -9.82 -39.78 31.78
CA ASP A 626 -11.12 -39.33 31.28
C ASP A 626 -11.60 -38.07 32.02
N ARG A 627 -11.39 -38.03 33.35
CA ARG A 627 -11.74 -36.86 34.17
C ARG A 627 -10.84 -35.69 33.87
N ARG A 628 -9.54 -35.90 33.62
CA ARG A 628 -8.60 -34.90 33.20
C ARG A 628 -9.02 -34.23 31.88
N ILE A 629 -9.37 -35.03 30.86
CA ILE A 629 -9.86 -34.55 29.58
C ILE A 629 -11.09 -33.65 29.76
N THR A 630 -12.04 -34.09 30.61
CA THR A 630 -13.27 -33.32 30.89
C THR A 630 -12.97 -31.96 31.54
N VAL A 631 -12.01 -31.91 32.47
CA VAL A 631 -11.58 -30.70 33.17
C VAL A 631 -10.80 -29.77 32.19
N GLU A 632 -9.95 -30.33 31.36
CA GLU A 632 -9.21 -29.59 30.32
C GLU A 632 -10.14 -28.95 29.28
N ASP A 633 -11.16 -29.67 28.80
CA ASP A 633 -12.18 -29.15 27.88
C ASP A 633 -12.99 -28.01 28.52
N ARG A 634 -13.32 -28.13 29.80
CA ARG A 634 -14.05 -27.07 30.51
C ARG A 634 -13.19 -25.85 30.77
N LEU A 635 -11.90 -26.02 31.08
CA LEU A 635 -10.93 -24.95 31.22
C LEU A 635 -10.77 -24.19 29.89
N MET A 636 -10.72 -24.89 28.76
CA MET A 636 -10.59 -24.26 27.44
C MET A 636 -11.80 -23.37 27.13
N GLN A 637 -13.04 -23.83 27.44
CA GLN A 637 -14.23 -23.02 27.29
C GLN A 637 -14.20 -21.74 28.15
N LEU A 638 -13.75 -21.85 29.40
CA LEU A 638 -13.70 -20.72 30.32
C LEU A 638 -12.60 -19.70 29.92
N TYR A 639 -11.49 -20.15 29.34
CA TYR A 639 -10.47 -19.25 28.79
C TYR A 639 -10.99 -18.52 27.56
N GLU A 640 -11.74 -19.18 26.66
CA GLU A 640 -12.41 -18.52 25.54
C GLU A 640 -13.42 -17.46 26.02
N GLU A 641 -14.20 -17.78 27.08
CA GLU A 641 -15.08 -16.79 27.71
C GLU A 641 -14.29 -15.62 28.31
N GLN A 642 -13.18 -15.87 29.01
CA GLN A 642 -12.31 -14.83 29.57
C GLN A 642 -11.69 -13.94 28.48
N GLU A 643 -11.24 -14.51 27.37
CA GLU A 643 -10.70 -13.76 26.24
C GLU A 643 -11.77 -12.87 25.58
N SER A 644 -13.02 -13.33 25.52
CA SER A 644 -14.15 -12.53 25.01
C SER A 644 -14.41 -11.26 25.83
N PHE A 645 -14.11 -11.28 27.14
CA PHE A 645 -14.23 -10.09 28.00
C PHE A 645 -13.10 -9.10 27.82
N SER A 646 -11.88 -9.55 27.47
CA SER A 646 -10.75 -8.65 27.21
C SER A 646 -10.90 -7.89 25.90
N VAL A 647 -11.49 -8.53 24.88
CA VAL A 647 -11.79 -7.89 23.58
C VAL A 647 -12.89 -6.83 23.70
N ALA A 648 -13.84 -7.01 24.66
CA ALA A 648 -14.90 -6.03 24.90
C ALA A 648 -14.38 -4.75 25.59
N ASP A 649 -13.37 -4.86 26.45
CA ASP A 649 -12.74 -3.70 27.12
C ASP A 649 -11.90 -2.87 26.16
N ASP A 650 -11.19 -3.52 25.20
CA ASP A 650 -10.37 -2.82 24.17
C ASP A 650 -11.23 -2.10 23.09
N MET A 651 -12.53 -2.36 23.03
CA MET A 651 -13.47 -1.66 22.14
C MET A 651 -14.19 -0.49 22.81
N GLU A 652 -14.09 -0.31 24.14
CA GLU A 652 -14.69 0.80 24.89
C GLU A 652 -13.68 1.91 25.31
N GLU A 653 -12.34 1.66 25.15
CA GLU A 653 -11.30 2.70 25.22
C GLU A 653 -11.02 3.29 23.82
#